data_9ec890324f2367211656204808636e45
#
_entry.id   9ec890324f2367211656204808636e45
#
_cell.length_a   1.000
_cell.length_b   1.000
_cell.length_c   1.000
_cell.angle_alpha   90.00
_cell.angle_beta   90.00
_cell.angle_gamma   90.00
#
_symmetry.space_group_name_H-M   'P 1'
#
loop_
_entity.id
_entity.type
_entity.pdbx_description
1 polymer ?
#
loop_
_entity_poly.entity_id
_entity_poly.type
_entity_poly.pdbx_seq_one_letter_code
_entity_poly.pdbx_strand_id
1 'polypeptide(L)'
;MNTAEEICENPQFIIGGANRTDICQGDLGDCWFLAAIACLTLNEKLLFRVIPPEQNFTENYAGIFHFQFWRYGDWVDVVIDDCLPTFNNQLVFTKSSQRNEFWSALLEKAYAKLHGSYEALKGGNTTEAMEDFTGGVTEFYEIKDAPKDLFKIMKKAFERGSLIGCSIDEKDTCSYGMVPPSDIGEALRRMIEGVGDTQPNMDGLEPKPPVAIVPAQFETRMASGLVKGHAYSVTGVEETTFKGDKVKLVRLRNPWGQVEWNGSWSDNSKEWTIIDKAEKSRLQHQIKEDGEFWMSFDDFMKNFTKLEICNLTADALESDRLQTWTVSVNEGRWVRGCSAGGCRNFPDTYWTNPQYRLKLLEEDDDPDDNEVVCSFLVALMQKNRRKDRKAGANLFTIGFAIYEVPKEMHGNKQHLQKDFFLYNASKDRCKSYINMREVSQRFRLPPSEYVIIPSTYEPHQEGEFILRVFSEKRNVSEEVENKIAIDRPSKKKKPKPIIFVSDRANSNKELSVDEVSDEEKKKQGAEQKENKDKTSGNSDKETEEEKHFRNIFQQIAGDDMEISADELQSVLNRAVEKHKNLKSEGFTLESCRSMIALMDTDGCGRLNLQEFQHLWKKIKQWQKIFLRYDTDQSGTINSYEMRNAVNEAGFHLNNQLYDIITMRYANKHMNIDFDSFICCFVRLEGMFRAFHAFDKDGDGIIKLSVLEWLQLTMYA
;
A
#
# COMPACT_ATOMS: atom_id res chain seq x y z
N MET A 1 16.57 -34.28 -0.06
CA MET A 1 15.16 -34.20 0.38
C MET A 1 14.70 -35.57 0.70
N ASN A 2 14.28 -35.80 1.93
CA ASN A 2 13.76 -37.11 2.41
C ASN A 2 12.39 -36.87 3.04
N THR A 3 11.51 -37.87 2.93
CA THR A 3 10.23 -37.87 3.67
C THR A 3 10.49 -38.15 5.16
N ALA A 4 9.53 -37.81 6.01
CA ALA A 4 9.67 -38.07 7.44
C ALA A 4 9.89 -39.55 7.75
N GLU A 5 9.24 -40.46 7.01
CA GLU A 5 9.41 -41.92 7.13
C GLU A 5 10.81 -42.41 6.69
N GLU A 6 11.44 -41.73 5.74
CA GLU A 6 12.82 -42.00 5.33
C GLU A 6 13.84 -41.49 6.36
N ILE A 7 13.48 -40.47 7.17
CA ILE A 7 14.36 -39.86 8.17
C ILE A 7 14.37 -40.67 9.45
N CYS A 8 13.20 -41.17 9.92
CA CYS A 8 13.10 -41.91 11.17
C CYS A 8 11.95 -42.93 11.16
N GLU A 9 12.06 -43.91 12.04
CA GLU A 9 10.95 -44.83 12.34
C GLU A 9 9.87 -44.11 13.16
N ASN A 10 8.58 -44.32 12.80
CA ASN A 10 7.42 -43.79 13.50
C ASN A 10 7.41 -42.24 13.62
N PRO A 11 7.40 -41.52 12.51
CA PRO A 11 7.32 -40.05 12.52
C PRO A 11 5.99 -39.58 13.13
N GLN A 12 6.05 -38.53 13.91
CA GLN A 12 4.90 -37.90 14.54
C GLN A 12 4.83 -36.43 14.14
N PHE A 13 3.62 -35.91 13.97
CA PHE A 13 3.44 -34.48 13.70
C PHE A 13 3.71 -33.67 14.96
N ILE A 14 2.97 -33.92 16.04
CA ILE A 14 3.13 -33.31 17.36
C ILE A 14 3.15 -34.37 18.43
N ILE A 15 4.08 -34.26 19.40
CA ILE A 15 4.22 -35.22 20.51
C ILE A 15 3.95 -34.52 21.84
N GLY A 16 2.87 -34.89 22.52
CA GLY A 16 2.57 -34.36 23.87
C GLY A 16 2.17 -32.87 23.88
N GLY A 17 1.83 -32.30 22.73
CA GLY A 17 1.52 -30.88 22.51
C GLY A 17 2.70 -30.10 21.97
N ALA A 18 2.45 -29.22 21.01
CA ALA A 18 3.48 -28.36 20.43
C ALA A 18 3.93 -27.32 21.43
N ASN A 19 5.20 -27.28 21.71
CA ASN A 19 5.78 -26.38 22.70
C ASN A 19 7.10 -25.75 22.20
N ARG A 20 7.61 -24.75 22.92
CA ARG A 20 8.78 -23.99 22.50
C ARG A 20 10.08 -24.80 22.50
N THR A 21 10.16 -25.91 23.25
CA THR A 21 11.35 -26.76 23.28
C THR A 21 11.48 -27.63 22.02
N ASP A 22 10.42 -27.73 21.21
CA ASP A 22 10.41 -28.43 19.93
C ASP A 22 10.97 -27.59 18.79
N ILE A 23 11.59 -26.45 19.12
CA ILE A 23 12.13 -25.49 18.15
C ILE A 23 13.63 -25.37 18.39
N CYS A 24 14.42 -26.03 17.56
CA CYS A 24 15.87 -25.94 17.58
C CYS A 24 16.38 -25.54 16.18
N GLN A 25 17.04 -24.39 16.09
CA GLN A 25 17.58 -23.85 14.84
C GLN A 25 18.65 -24.78 14.25
N GLY A 26 18.61 -24.94 12.92
CA GLY A 26 19.65 -25.60 12.13
C GLY A 26 20.54 -24.58 11.38
N ASP A 27 20.96 -24.95 10.17
CA ASP A 27 21.94 -24.20 9.38
C ASP A 27 21.37 -23.00 8.60
N LEU A 28 20.13 -22.57 8.92
CA LEU A 28 19.49 -21.40 8.33
C LEU A 28 19.53 -20.20 9.29
N GLY A 29 19.86 -19.02 8.80
CA GLY A 29 19.89 -17.79 9.61
C GLY A 29 18.48 -17.20 9.79
N ASP A 30 17.56 -17.93 10.34
CA ASP A 30 16.14 -17.59 10.55
C ASP A 30 15.71 -17.53 12.02
N CYS A 31 16.66 -17.24 12.92
CA CYS A 31 16.41 -17.08 14.36
C CYS A 31 15.20 -16.17 14.67
N TRP A 32 14.99 -15.13 13.89
CA TRP A 32 13.84 -14.22 13.99
C TRP A 32 12.49 -14.92 13.80
N PHE A 33 12.41 -15.86 12.85
CA PHE A 33 11.21 -16.67 12.60
C PHE A 33 10.98 -17.68 13.73
N LEU A 34 12.05 -18.37 14.16
CA LEU A 34 11.97 -19.36 15.22
C LEU A 34 11.66 -18.73 16.58
N ALA A 35 12.16 -17.54 16.85
CA ALA A 35 11.78 -16.76 18.02
C ALA A 35 10.28 -16.43 18.01
N ALA A 36 9.71 -16.07 16.86
CA ALA A 36 8.29 -15.82 16.74
C ALA A 36 7.46 -17.09 16.97
N ILE A 37 7.88 -18.24 16.43
CA ILE A 37 7.20 -19.54 16.69
C ILE A 37 7.23 -19.87 18.19
N ALA A 38 8.36 -19.65 18.87
CA ALA A 38 8.45 -19.90 20.30
C ALA A 38 7.50 -19.01 21.13
N CYS A 39 7.29 -17.74 20.70
CA CYS A 39 6.26 -16.89 21.29
C CYS A 39 4.85 -17.42 20.98
N LEU A 40 4.61 -17.89 19.76
CA LEU A 40 3.31 -18.41 19.34
C LEU A 40 2.87 -19.61 20.19
N THR A 41 3.80 -20.49 20.61
CA THR A 41 3.50 -21.63 21.48
C THR A 41 2.96 -21.26 22.88
N LEU A 42 3.08 -20.00 23.28
CA LEU A 42 2.49 -19.50 24.52
C LEU A 42 0.99 -19.24 24.42
N ASN A 43 0.45 -19.23 23.20
CA ASN A 43 -0.98 -19.03 22.94
C ASN A 43 -1.53 -20.17 22.09
N GLU A 44 -2.10 -21.16 22.75
CA GLU A 44 -2.58 -22.40 22.12
C GLU A 44 -3.62 -22.16 21.02
N LYS A 45 -4.52 -21.19 21.20
CA LYS A 45 -5.54 -20.87 20.19
C LYS A 45 -4.92 -20.34 18.89
N LEU A 46 -3.96 -19.45 19.00
CA LEU A 46 -3.24 -18.91 17.84
C LEU A 46 -2.36 -19.98 17.20
N LEU A 47 -1.68 -20.77 18.02
CA LEU A 47 -0.85 -21.87 17.55
C LEU A 47 -1.65 -22.84 16.67
N PHE A 48 -2.81 -23.29 17.12
CA PHE A 48 -3.64 -24.23 16.38
C PHE A 48 -4.43 -23.58 15.22
N ARG A 49 -4.51 -22.28 15.18
CA ARG A 49 -4.96 -21.58 13.98
C ARG A 49 -3.89 -21.63 12.87
N VAL A 50 -2.62 -21.42 13.23
CA VAL A 50 -1.49 -21.51 12.28
C VAL A 50 -1.18 -22.95 11.91
N ILE A 51 -1.27 -23.86 12.88
CA ILE A 51 -0.91 -25.28 12.77
C ILE A 51 -2.16 -26.11 13.08
N PRO A 52 -3.03 -26.40 12.10
CA PRO A 52 -4.20 -27.24 12.34
C PRO A 52 -3.80 -28.60 12.95
N PRO A 53 -4.35 -28.98 14.12
CA PRO A 53 -3.79 -30.08 14.93
C PRO A 53 -4.20 -31.46 14.46
N GLU A 54 -5.21 -31.60 13.58
CA GLU A 54 -5.75 -32.92 13.17
C GLU A 54 -4.85 -33.66 12.19
N GLN A 55 -3.69 -33.08 11.84
CA GLN A 55 -2.74 -33.64 10.88
C GLN A 55 -1.83 -34.69 11.54
N ASN A 56 -1.56 -35.76 10.84
CA ASN A 56 -0.68 -36.85 11.32
C ASN A 56 -0.08 -37.63 10.14
N PHE A 57 0.84 -38.57 10.42
CA PHE A 57 1.49 -39.42 9.42
C PHE A 57 0.82 -40.80 9.24
N THR A 58 -0.31 -41.06 9.86
CA THR A 58 -0.92 -42.41 9.90
C THR A 58 -2.34 -42.45 9.36
N GLU A 59 -3.26 -41.63 9.90
CA GLU A 59 -4.68 -41.65 9.55
C GLU A 59 -4.98 -40.67 8.42
N ASN A 60 -5.57 -41.16 7.32
CA ASN A 60 -5.88 -40.37 6.13
C ASN A 60 -4.67 -39.58 5.55
N TYR A 61 -3.48 -40.11 5.78
CA TYR A 61 -2.24 -39.49 5.36
C TYR A 61 -2.09 -39.49 3.82
N ALA A 62 -1.90 -38.32 3.23
CA ALA A 62 -1.78 -38.14 1.79
C ALA A 62 -0.42 -37.57 1.35
N GLY A 63 0.59 -37.61 2.23
CA GLY A 63 1.92 -37.03 1.96
C GLY A 63 1.96 -35.49 1.97
N ILE A 64 0.93 -34.86 2.54
CA ILE A 64 0.82 -33.41 2.57
C ILE A 64 0.42 -32.89 3.95
N PHE A 65 0.86 -31.68 4.26
CA PHE A 65 0.49 -30.90 5.44
C PHE A 65 0.08 -29.50 5.03
N HIS A 66 -0.77 -28.83 5.82
CA HIS A 66 -1.18 -27.46 5.57
C HIS A 66 -1.03 -26.59 6.83
N PHE A 67 -0.78 -25.31 6.59
CA PHE A 67 -0.58 -24.29 7.61
C PHE A 67 -1.28 -23.02 7.18
N GLN A 68 -1.74 -22.20 8.15
CA GLN A 68 -2.42 -20.96 7.88
C GLN A 68 -1.56 -19.76 8.29
N PHE A 69 -1.46 -18.78 7.41
CA PHE A 69 -0.74 -17.53 7.68
C PHE A 69 -1.64 -16.34 7.35
N TRP A 70 -1.59 -15.31 8.19
CA TRP A 70 -2.23 -14.05 7.89
C TRP A 70 -1.43 -13.29 6.85
N ARG A 71 -2.10 -12.83 5.78
CA ARG A 71 -1.45 -12.09 4.69
C ARG A 71 -2.28 -10.87 4.30
N TYR A 72 -1.90 -9.71 4.83
CA TYR A 72 -2.44 -8.39 4.43
C TYR A 72 -3.97 -8.25 4.56
N GLY A 73 -4.58 -8.88 5.54
CA GLY A 73 -6.01 -8.84 5.81
C GLY A 73 -6.70 -10.20 5.75
N ASP A 74 -6.09 -11.18 5.06
CA ASP A 74 -6.68 -12.51 4.85
C ASP A 74 -5.83 -13.63 5.44
N TRP A 75 -6.48 -14.71 5.87
CA TRP A 75 -5.80 -15.95 6.22
C TRP A 75 -5.64 -16.82 4.98
N VAL A 76 -4.42 -17.26 4.72
CA VAL A 76 -4.03 -18.03 3.53
C VAL A 76 -3.54 -19.40 3.92
N ASP A 77 -4.12 -20.45 3.33
CA ASP A 77 -3.64 -21.81 3.47
C ASP A 77 -2.38 -22.05 2.61
N VAL A 78 -1.37 -22.65 3.23
CA VAL A 78 -0.15 -23.08 2.55
C VAL A 78 -0.01 -24.58 2.68
N VAL A 79 -0.22 -25.30 1.60
CA VAL A 79 -0.08 -26.77 1.53
C VAL A 79 1.33 -27.13 1.08
N ILE A 80 1.97 -28.08 1.77
CA ILE A 80 3.29 -28.59 1.44
C ILE A 80 3.29 -30.11 1.41
N ASP A 81 4.26 -30.71 0.71
CA ASP A 81 4.59 -32.13 0.89
C ASP A 81 5.49 -32.33 2.12
N ASP A 82 5.67 -33.59 2.56
CA ASP A 82 6.46 -33.96 3.74
C ASP A 82 7.97 -34.14 3.48
N CYS A 83 8.44 -33.84 2.26
CA CYS A 83 9.87 -33.94 1.92
C CYS A 83 10.67 -32.79 2.54
N LEU A 84 11.58 -33.08 3.44
CA LEU A 84 12.39 -32.12 4.16
C LEU A 84 13.87 -32.12 3.71
N PRO A 85 14.58 -31.00 3.74
CA PRO A 85 16.00 -30.92 3.46
C PRO A 85 16.84 -31.72 4.47
N THR A 86 17.64 -32.66 4.00
CA THR A 86 18.48 -33.52 4.83
C THR A 86 19.92 -33.55 4.34
N PHE A 87 20.83 -33.76 5.29
CA PHE A 87 22.22 -34.13 5.05
C PHE A 87 22.59 -35.33 5.94
N ASN A 88 23.12 -36.38 5.38
CA ASN A 88 23.37 -37.64 6.10
C ASN A 88 22.15 -38.16 6.91
N ASN A 89 20.99 -38.07 6.31
CA ASN A 89 19.70 -38.46 6.91
C ASN A 89 19.31 -37.69 8.19
N GLN A 90 19.83 -36.46 8.37
CA GLN A 90 19.46 -35.57 9.44
C GLN A 90 18.90 -34.26 8.86
N LEU A 91 17.91 -33.66 9.52
CA LEU A 91 17.38 -32.37 9.13
C LEU A 91 18.48 -31.29 9.14
N VAL A 92 18.58 -30.53 8.04
CA VAL A 92 19.57 -29.46 7.90
C VAL A 92 19.11 -28.20 8.62
N PHE A 93 17.81 -27.90 8.57
CA PHE A 93 17.21 -26.69 9.11
C PHE A 93 16.55 -26.98 10.48
N THR A 94 15.43 -26.34 10.78
CA THR A 94 14.75 -26.51 12.06
C THR A 94 14.42 -27.96 12.36
N LYS A 95 14.58 -28.34 13.62
CA LYS A 95 14.30 -29.66 14.14
C LYS A 95 13.72 -29.61 15.56
N SER A 96 12.96 -30.59 15.96
CA SER A 96 12.54 -30.78 17.35
C SER A 96 13.67 -31.37 18.20
N SER A 97 13.61 -31.11 19.50
CA SER A 97 14.39 -31.86 20.52
C SER A 97 14.05 -33.38 20.52
N GLN A 98 12.82 -33.72 20.09
CA GLN A 98 12.39 -35.08 19.84
C GLN A 98 12.64 -35.46 18.38
N ARG A 99 13.48 -36.48 18.16
CA ARG A 99 13.98 -36.84 16.83
C ARG A 99 12.92 -37.27 15.81
N ASN A 100 11.76 -37.71 16.28
CA ASN A 100 10.67 -38.19 15.45
C ASN A 100 9.46 -37.21 15.40
N GLU A 101 9.64 -35.95 15.80
CA GLU A 101 8.63 -34.93 15.75
C GLU A 101 8.95 -33.89 14.66
N PHE A 102 7.95 -33.53 13.82
CA PHE A 102 8.20 -32.78 12.59
C PHE A 102 7.42 -31.50 12.41
N TRP A 103 6.50 -31.11 13.29
CA TRP A 103 5.66 -29.93 13.08
C TRP A 103 6.45 -28.63 12.86
N SER A 104 7.53 -28.42 13.60
CA SER A 104 8.35 -27.21 13.51
C SER A 104 9.12 -27.14 12.18
N ALA A 105 9.68 -28.27 11.71
CA ALA A 105 10.36 -28.35 10.42
C ALA A 105 9.39 -28.17 9.23
N LEU A 106 8.17 -28.73 9.34
CA LEU A 106 7.13 -28.59 8.33
C LEU A 106 6.57 -27.15 8.29
N LEU A 107 6.39 -26.51 9.45
CA LEU A 107 5.99 -25.10 9.52
C LEU A 107 7.04 -24.18 8.87
N GLU A 108 8.33 -24.40 9.13
CA GLU A 108 9.43 -23.67 8.48
C GLU A 108 9.38 -23.85 6.96
N LYS A 109 9.16 -25.07 6.48
CA LYS A 109 8.99 -25.34 5.04
C LYS A 109 7.79 -24.59 4.44
N ALA A 110 6.65 -24.59 5.13
CA ALA A 110 5.46 -23.88 4.69
C ALA A 110 5.71 -22.39 4.59
N TYR A 111 6.41 -21.83 5.59
CA TYR A 111 6.77 -20.41 5.59
C TYR A 111 7.81 -20.07 4.51
N ALA A 112 8.77 -20.98 4.24
CA ALA A 112 9.69 -20.87 3.11
C ALA A 112 8.94 -20.88 1.76
N LYS A 113 7.94 -21.74 1.60
CA LYS A 113 7.07 -21.78 0.42
C LYS A 113 6.28 -20.47 0.25
N LEU A 114 5.74 -19.93 1.34
CA LEU A 114 5.01 -18.65 1.34
C LEU A 114 5.88 -17.50 0.80
N HIS A 115 7.17 -17.51 1.11
CA HIS A 115 8.15 -16.49 0.70
C HIS A 115 8.99 -16.87 -0.55
N GLY A 116 8.79 -18.06 -1.09
CA GLY A 116 9.38 -18.54 -2.33
C GLY A 116 10.56 -19.49 -2.17
N SER A 117 11.34 -19.44 -1.09
CA SER A 117 12.46 -20.35 -0.81
C SER A 117 12.95 -20.23 0.63
N TYR A 118 13.75 -21.21 1.09
CA TYR A 118 14.44 -21.12 2.39
C TYR A 118 15.42 -19.93 2.45
N GLU A 119 16.11 -19.60 1.36
CA GLU A 119 17.01 -18.45 1.33
C GLU A 119 16.29 -17.12 1.59
N ALA A 120 15.01 -17.02 1.23
CA ALA A 120 14.22 -15.84 1.52
C ALA A 120 13.99 -15.61 3.02
N LEU A 121 14.17 -16.65 3.86
CA LEU A 121 14.07 -16.55 5.31
C LEU A 121 15.36 -16.09 5.99
N LYS A 122 16.50 -16.12 5.29
CA LYS A 122 17.79 -15.73 5.85
C LYS A 122 17.79 -14.26 6.28
N GLY A 123 17.87 -14.04 7.58
CA GLY A 123 17.79 -12.71 8.23
C GLY A 123 16.40 -12.08 8.12
N GLY A 124 15.94 -11.40 9.15
CA GLY A 124 14.64 -10.72 9.22
C GLY A 124 14.39 -10.13 10.59
N ASN A 125 13.19 -9.61 10.79
CA ASN A 125 12.72 -9.13 12.08
C ASN A 125 11.64 -10.07 12.64
N THR A 126 11.66 -10.29 13.93
CA THR A 126 10.69 -11.17 14.62
C THR A 126 9.25 -10.71 14.40
N THR A 127 9.05 -9.40 14.28
CA THR A 127 7.75 -8.78 13.97
C THR A 127 7.12 -9.31 12.69
N GLU A 128 7.89 -9.55 11.62
CA GLU A 128 7.36 -10.04 10.35
C GLU A 128 6.64 -11.40 10.48
N ALA A 129 7.24 -12.31 11.25
CA ALA A 129 6.65 -13.62 11.48
C ALA A 129 5.47 -13.54 12.48
N MET A 130 5.59 -12.71 13.52
CA MET A 130 4.51 -12.50 14.49
C MET A 130 3.26 -11.93 13.81
N GLU A 131 3.41 -10.99 12.86
CA GLU A 131 2.32 -10.47 12.05
C GLU A 131 1.69 -11.56 11.18
N ASP A 132 2.50 -12.37 10.50
CA ASP A 132 2.03 -13.46 9.65
C ASP A 132 1.34 -14.59 10.46
N PHE A 133 1.63 -14.72 11.75
CA PHE A 133 0.96 -15.67 12.62
C PHE A 133 -0.33 -15.15 13.26
N THR A 134 -0.54 -13.85 13.33
CA THR A 134 -1.59 -13.29 14.18
C THR A 134 -2.46 -12.24 13.50
N GLY A 135 -1.97 -11.58 12.44
CA GLY A 135 -2.57 -10.34 11.94
C GLY A 135 -2.44 -9.16 12.90
N GLY A 136 -1.65 -9.31 13.95
CA GLY A 136 -1.42 -8.30 14.98
C GLY A 136 -0.74 -7.04 14.47
N VAL A 137 -0.53 -6.09 15.37
CA VAL A 137 0.17 -4.83 15.10
C VAL A 137 1.42 -4.77 15.95
N THR A 138 2.53 -4.44 15.34
CA THR A 138 3.82 -4.44 16.02
C THR A 138 4.21 -3.07 16.55
N GLU A 139 4.74 -3.04 17.75
CA GLU A 139 5.40 -1.88 18.35
C GLU A 139 6.88 -2.21 18.53
N PHE A 140 7.71 -1.28 18.14
CA PHE A 140 9.18 -1.42 18.17
C PHE A 140 9.80 -0.43 19.14
N TYR A 141 10.72 -0.89 19.97
CA TYR A 141 11.47 -0.09 20.93
C TYR A 141 12.96 -0.31 20.77
N GLU A 142 13.72 0.75 20.49
CA GLU A 142 15.15 0.75 20.74
C GLU A 142 15.40 0.90 22.24
N ILE A 143 16.07 -0.07 22.87
CA ILE A 143 16.23 -0.14 24.32
C ILE A 143 16.88 1.12 24.90
N LYS A 144 17.84 1.72 24.17
CA LYS A 144 18.52 2.98 24.58
C LYS A 144 17.57 4.17 24.71
N ASP A 145 16.47 4.19 23.92
CA ASP A 145 15.49 5.27 23.85
C ASP A 145 14.14 4.84 24.45
N ALA A 146 14.11 3.72 25.16
CA ALA A 146 12.89 3.15 25.70
C ALA A 146 12.27 4.01 26.81
N PRO A 147 10.92 4.02 26.92
CA PRO A 147 10.23 4.74 27.98
C PRO A 147 10.56 4.16 29.36
N LYS A 148 10.52 4.98 30.41
CA LYS A 148 10.84 4.59 31.79
C LYS A 148 9.95 3.46 32.33
N ASP A 149 8.77 3.33 31.80
CA ASP A 149 7.77 2.33 32.17
C ASP A 149 7.74 1.10 31.26
N LEU A 150 8.79 0.89 30.46
CA LEU A 150 8.91 -0.23 29.52
C LEU A 150 8.56 -1.59 30.15
N PHE A 151 9.00 -1.84 31.37
CA PHE A 151 8.67 -3.09 32.09
C PHE A 151 7.15 -3.26 32.29
N LYS A 152 6.44 -2.18 32.63
CA LYS A 152 4.98 -2.22 32.77
C LYS A 152 4.31 -2.47 31.42
N ILE A 153 4.82 -1.86 30.35
CA ILE A 153 4.35 -2.09 28.98
C ILE A 153 4.52 -3.55 28.61
N MET A 154 5.72 -4.11 28.80
CA MET A 154 6.00 -5.53 28.54
C MET A 154 5.09 -6.46 29.34
N LYS A 155 4.95 -6.20 30.65
CA LYS A 155 4.11 -7.03 31.52
C LYS A 155 2.65 -7.02 31.11
N LYS A 156 2.09 -5.84 30.85
CA LYS A 156 0.72 -5.68 30.39
C LYS A 156 0.48 -6.33 29.01
N ALA A 157 1.44 -6.20 28.09
CA ALA A 157 1.37 -6.84 26.78
C ALA A 157 1.41 -8.38 26.91
N PHE A 158 2.34 -8.89 27.73
CA PHE A 158 2.48 -10.33 28.00
C PHE A 158 1.22 -10.93 28.63
N GLU A 159 0.64 -10.26 29.65
CA GLU A 159 -0.60 -10.66 30.32
C GLU A 159 -1.81 -10.66 29.36
N ARG A 160 -1.78 -9.86 28.30
CA ARG A 160 -2.80 -9.82 27.25
C ARG A 160 -2.57 -10.83 26.13
N GLY A 161 -1.51 -11.64 26.22
CA GLY A 161 -1.17 -12.65 25.24
C GLY A 161 -0.43 -12.11 24.00
N SER A 162 0.06 -10.86 24.03
CA SER A 162 0.91 -10.32 22.95
C SER A 162 2.17 -11.15 22.78
N LEU A 163 2.64 -11.32 21.55
CA LEU A 163 3.90 -11.97 21.27
C LEU A 163 5.04 -10.96 21.45
N ILE A 164 6.10 -11.33 22.16
CA ILE A 164 7.19 -10.40 22.46
C ILE A 164 8.53 -11.03 22.08
N GLY A 165 9.28 -10.35 21.22
CA GLY A 165 10.63 -10.69 20.82
C GLY A 165 11.65 -9.62 21.24
N CYS A 166 12.92 -9.99 21.27
CA CYS A 166 14.00 -9.06 21.48
C CYS A 166 15.26 -9.50 20.75
N SER A 167 16.18 -8.56 20.49
CA SER A 167 17.42 -8.87 19.78
C SER A 167 18.61 -8.07 20.30
N ILE A 168 19.80 -8.58 19.98
CA ILE A 168 21.08 -7.93 20.25
C ILE A 168 21.74 -7.67 18.89
N ASP A 169 21.79 -6.40 18.47
CA ASP A 169 22.48 -6.04 17.22
C ASP A 169 24.00 -6.15 17.37
N GLU A 170 24.68 -6.39 16.27
CA GLU A 170 26.11 -6.12 16.21
C GLU A 170 26.32 -4.60 16.37
N LYS A 171 27.12 -4.18 17.32
CA LYS A 171 27.55 -2.78 17.36
C LYS A 171 28.33 -2.50 16.10
N ASP A 172 27.81 -1.62 15.25
CA ASP A 172 28.55 -1.04 14.15
C ASP A 172 29.87 -0.52 14.66
N THR A 173 30.97 -1.16 14.30
CA THR A 173 32.32 -0.63 14.42
C THR A 173 32.62 0.40 13.32
N CYS A 174 31.63 0.83 12.59
CA CYS A 174 31.70 1.99 11.71
C CYS A 174 31.45 3.25 12.55
N SER A 175 32.52 3.82 13.05
CA SER A 175 32.55 5.24 13.42
C SER A 175 32.10 6.04 12.19
N TYR A 176 30.84 6.50 12.20
CA TYR A 176 30.41 7.52 11.27
C TYR A 176 31.31 8.75 11.48
N GLY A 177 32.21 8.97 10.53
CA GLY A 177 32.82 10.27 10.40
C GLY A 177 31.69 11.26 10.21
N MET A 178 31.40 12.07 11.23
CA MET A 178 30.59 13.26 11.08
C MET A 178 31.20 14.09 9.94
N VAL A 179 30.52 14.12 8.80
CA VAL A 179 30.79 15.16 7.81
C VAL A 179 30.32 16.47 8.46
N PRO A 180 31.20 17.47 8.63
CA PRO A 180 30.81 18.69 9.30
C PRO A 180 29.69 19.41 8.50
N PRO A 181 28.84 20.21 9.19
CA PRO A 181 27.66 20.85 8.60
C PRO A 181 27.95 21.97 7.58
N SER A 182 29.20 22.15 7.14
CA SER A 182 29.63 23.29 6.32
C SER A 182 29.15 23.25 4.86
N ASP A 183 28.83 22.05 4.30
CA ASP A 183 28.54 21.97 2.86
C ASP A 183 27.05 22.07 2.51
N ILE A 184 26.16 21.93 3.51
CA ILE A 184 24.72 22.08 3.32
C ILE A 184 24.33 23.57 3.21
N GLY A 185 25.08 24.45 3.88
CA GLY A 185 24.82 25.89 3.89
C GLY A 185 25.10 26.59 2.54
N GLU A 186 26.00 26.06 1.75
CA GLU A 186 26.40 26.68 0.46
C GLU A 186 25.52 26.22 -0.71
N ALA A 187 25.02 25.01 -0.68
CA ALA A 187 24.03 24.53 -1.64
C ALA A 187 22.66 25.20 -1.44
N LEU A 188 22.26 25.45 -0.18
CA LEU A 188 21.05 26.20 0.16
C LEU A 188 21.13 27.68 -0.19
N ARG A 189 22.30 28.32 -0.05
CA ARG A 189 22.49 29.72 -0.42
C ARG A 189 22.30 29.99 -1.90
N ARG A 190 22.71 29.08 -2.76
CA ARG A 190 22.55 29.20 -4.22
C ARG A 190 21.09 29.02 -4.69
N MET A 191 20.25 28.35 -3.89
CA MET A 191 18.79 28.24 -4.16
C MET A 191 17.98 29.44 -3.66
N ILE A 192 18.50 30.21 -2.69
CA ILE A 192 17.73 31.26 -2.01
C ILE A 192 17.89 32.65 -2.69
N GLU A 193 18.90 32.85 -3.53
CA GLU A 193 19.15 34.14 -4.17
C GLU A 193 18.19 34.49 -5.34
N GLY A 194 17.17 33.68 -5.59
CA GLY A 194 16.25 33.87 -6.73
C GLY A 194 14.77 34.06 -6.43
N VAL A 195 14.29 34.03 -5.17
CA VAL A 195 12.85 34.13 -4.89
C VAL A 195 12.60 35.06 -3.68
N GLY A 196 11.77 36.06 -3.89
CA GLY A 196 11.39 37.03 -2.85
C GLY A 196 10.57 36.41 -1.70
N ASP A 197 10.83 36.95 -0.54
CA ASP A 197 10.14 36.94 0.77
C ASP A 197 8.92 36.03 1.00
N THR A 198 9.10 34.73 0.96
CA THR A 198 8.35 33.78 1.79
C THR A 198 9.26 32.58 2.08
N GLN A 199 9.83 32.53 3.28
CA GLN A 199 10.65 31.39 3.69
C GLN A 199 9.76 30.14 3.77
N PRO A 200 10.13 29.01 3.11
CA PRO A 200 9.48 27.74 3.34
C PRO A 200 9.70 27.31 4.78
N ASN A 201 8.64 26.83 5.41
CA ASN A 201 8.70 26.27 6.76
C ASN A 201 9.63 25.05 6.77
N MET A 202 10.84 25.21 7.31
CA MET A 202 11.87 24.17 7.40
C MET A 202 11.64 23.21 8.58
N ASP A 203 10.63 23.46 9.42
CA ASP A 203 10.30 22.58 10.53
C ASP A 203 9.61 21.31 9.99
N GLY A 204 10.25 20.17 10.17
CA GLY A 204 9.67 18.87 9.88
C GLY A 204 10.28 18.08 8.71
N LEU A 205 11.48 18.41 8.27
CA LEU A 205 12.23 17.53 7.36
C LEU A 205 12.58 16.21 8.06
N GLU A 206 12.45 15.10 7.32
CA GLU A 206 12.80 13.79 7.85
C GLU A 206 14.32 13.62 7.91
N PRO A 207 14.87 13.09 9.01
CA PRO A 207 16.28 12.76 9.07
C PRO A 207 16.62 11.71 8.02
N LYS A 208 17.82 11.81 7.42
CA LYS A 208 18.27 10.80 6.46
C LYS A 208 18.34 9.44 7.18
N PRO A 209 17.66 8.40 6.68
CA PRO A 209 17.72 7.11 7.32
C PRO A 209 19.15 6.57 7.27
N PRO A 210 19.56 5.78 8.25
CA PRO A 210 20.83 5.07 8.16
C PRO A 210 20.78 4.18 6.90
N VAL A 211 21.83 4.22 6.10
CA VAL A 211 21.98 3.31 4.96
C VAL A 211 22.04 1.90 5.54
N ALA A 212 20.97 1.11 5.33
CA ALA A 212 20.94 -0.28 5.73
C ALA A 212 21.89 -1.05 4.79
N ILE A 213 23.16 -1.06 5.12
CA ILE A 213 24.05 -2.15 4.71
C ILE A 213 23.51 -3.33 5.50
N VAL A 214 22.90 -4.31 4.84
CA VAL A 214 22.60 -5.60 5.47
C VAL A 214 23.95 -6.30 5.64
N PRO A 215 24.58 -6.28 6.80
CA PRO A 215 25.77 -7.10 7.04
C PRO A 215 25.32 -8.56 6.91
N ALA A 216 26.14 -9.42 6.40
CA ALA A 216 26.00 -10.83 6.64
C ALA A 216 25.92 -10.96 8.19
N GLN A 217 24.75 -11.34 8.73
CA GLN A 217 24.55 -11.50 10.17
C GLN A 217 25.48 -12.63 10.64
N PHE A 218 26.60 -12.28 11.21
CA PHE A 218 27.46 -13.24 11.90
C PHE A 218 26.99 -13.30 13.35
N GLU A 219 26.31 -14.39 13.72
CA GLU A 219 25.95 -14.66 15.09
C GLU A 219 27.22 -14.86 15.94
N THR A 220 27.49 -13.95 16.86
CA THR A 220 28.71 -13.96 17.66
C THR A 220 28.40 -14.22 19.14
N ARG A 221 28.84 -15.35 19.67
CA ARG A 221 28.68 -15.69 21.10
C ARG A 221 29.55 -14.80 21.98
N MET A 222 28.92 -14.20 22.98
CA MET A 222 29.59 -13.39 24.03
C MET A 222 29.99 -14.24 25.21
N ALA A 223 30.94 -13.74 26.03
CA ALA A 223 31.36 -14.38 27.29
C ALA A 223 30.20 -14.52 28.30
N SER A 224 29.19 -13.68 28.23
CA SER A 224 27.97 -13.73 29.03
C SER A 224 27.02 -14.88 28.65
N GLY A 225 27.30 -15.64 27.58
CA GLY A 225 26.41 -16.64 27.01
C GLY A 225 25.38 -16.12 26.04
N LEU A 226 25.22 -14.79 25.91
CA LEU A 226 24.34 -14.19 24.92
C LEU A 226 24.99 -14.17 23.52
N VAL A 227 24.18 -14.01 22.48
CA VAL A 227 24.62 -14.02 21.07
C VAL A 227 24.26 -12.67 20.43
N LYS A 228 25.22 -12.02 19.79
CA LYS A 228 25.01 -10.82 18.97
C LYS A 228 24.53 -11.20 17.57
N GLY A 229 23.79 -10.30 16.92
CA GLY A 229 23.19 -10.57 15.61
C GLY A 229 22.04 -11.61 15.69
N HIS A 230 21.40 -11.76 16.87
CA HIS A 230 20.51 -12.86 17.18
C HIS A 230 19.22 -12.40 17.84
N ALA A 231 18.11 -13.09 17.52
CA ALA A 231 16.78 -12.84 18.06
C ALA A 231 16.42 -13.87 19.15
N TYR A 232 15.70 -13.39 20.16
CA TYR A 232 15.23 -14.17 21.32
C TYR A 232 13.72 -14.00 21.49
N SER A 233 13.06 -15.01 22.03
CA SER A 233 11.67 -14.92 22.49
C SER A 233 11.60 -14.45 23.92
N VAL A 234 10.66 -13.58 24.28
CA VAL A 234 10.29 -13.31 25.67
C VAL A 234 9.19 -14.29 26.06
N THR A 235 9.51 -15.20 26.97
CA THR A 235 8.61 -16.27 27.42
C THR A 235 8.04 -16.06 28.82
N GLY A 236 8.45 -14.98 29.51
CA GLY A 236 7.94 -14.60 30.83
C GLY A 236 8.34 -13.19 31.24
N VAL A 237 7.43 -12.47 31.89
CA VAL A 237 7.69 -11.13 32.48
C VAL A 237 7.08 -11.08 33.87
N GLU A 238 7.92 -11.17 34.90
CA GLU A 238 7.48 -11.38 36.26
C GLU A 238 8.18 -10.48 37.27
N GLU A 239 7.55 -10.31 38.45
CA GLU A 239 8.15 -9.67 39.62
C GLU A 239 8.27 -10.69 40.74
N THR A 240 9.39 -10.68 41.45
CA THR A 240 9.61 -11.50 42.63
C THR A 240 10.21 -10.66 43.77
N THR A 241 10.19 -11.19 44.99
CA THR A 241 10.85 -10.55 46.16
C THR A 241 12.16 -11.23 46.47
N PHE A 242 13.23 -10.48 46.45
CA PHE A 242 14.55 -10.95 46.78
C PHE A 242 15.20 -10.08 47.87
N LYS A 243 15.52 -10.68 49.02
CA LYS A 243 16.07 -9.98 50.19
C LYS A 243 15.24 -8.79 50.70
N GLY A 244 13.94 -8.81 50.48
CA GLY A 244 12.99 -7.77 50.86
C GLY A 244 12.70 -6.71 49.80
N ASP A 245 13.45 -6.70 48.71
CA ASP A 245 13.25 -5.79 47.59
C ASP A 245 12.48 -6.50 46.43
N LYS A 246 11.68 -5.71 45.69
CA LYS A 246 11.04 -6.18 44.47
C LYS A 246 12.03 -6.21 43.33
N VAL A 247 12.18 -7.36 42.66
CA VAL A 247 13.04 -7.55 41.51
C VAL A 247 12.16 -7.87 40.29
N LYS A 248 12.45 -7.19 39.19
CA LYS A 248 11.81 -7.41 37.89
C LYS A 248 12.61 -8.42 37.09
N LEU A 249 11.97 -9.45 36.61
CA LEU A 249 12.59 -10.56 35.87
C LEU A 249 11.97 -10.70 34.49
N VAL A 250 12.81 -11.09 33.52
CA VAL A 250 12.39 -11.43 32.15
C VAL A 250 12.92 -12.84 31.86
N ARG A 251 12.05 -13.72 31.37
CA ARG A 251 12.43 -15.04 30.87
C ARG A 251 12.58 -14.96 29.36
N LEU A 252 13.71 -15.42 28.88
CA LEU A 252 14.08 -15.38 27.48
C LEU A 252 14.40 -16.78 26.97
N ARG A 253 14.19 -17.01 25.68
CA ARG A 253 14.60 -18.24 25.04
C ARG A 253 15.42 -17.99 23.80
N ASN A 254 16.57 -18.62 23.73
CA ASN A 254 17.43 -18.70 22.56
C ASN A 254 16.88 -19.78 21.60
N PRO A 255 16.51 -19.45 20.33
CA PRO A 255 15.99 -20.45 19.38
C PRO A 255 17.00 -21.53 18.99
N TRP A 256 18.25 -21.42 19.36
CA TRP A 256 19.21 -22.54 19.22
C TRP A 256 18.84 -23.74 20.09
N GLY A 257 18.00 -23.57 21.14
CA GLY A 257 17.69 -24.61 22.12
C GLY A 257 18.86 -24.94 23.04
N GLN A 258 19.83 -24.07 23.14
CA GLN A 258 21.04 -24.18 23.98
C GLN A 258 21.71 -22.81 24.03
N VAL A 259 22.77 -22.67 24.81
CA VAL A 259 23.56 -21.43 24.96
C VAL A 259 22.75 -20.33 25.66
N GLU A 260 22.95 -20.24 26.97
CA GLU A 260 22.14 -19.43 27.87
C GLU A 260 22.95 -18.34 28.55
N TRP A 261 22.25 -17.36 29.12
CA TRP A 261 22.79 -16.35 30.01
C TRP A 261 23.48 -16.99 31.24
N ASN A 262 24.66 -16.52 31.61
CA ASN A 262 25.44 -17.06 32.75
C ASN A 262 25.62 -16.06 33.88
N GLY A 263 24.89 -14.93 33.85
CA GLY A 263 24.95 -13.91 34.93
C GLY A 263 23.90 -14.12 36.04
N SER A 264 23.52 -13.03 36.72
CA SER A 264 22.51 -13.06 37.77
C SER A 264 21.17 -13.57 37.25
N TRP A 265 20.47 -14.39 38.04
CA TRP A 265 19.23 -15.04 37.71
C TRP A 265 19.29 -16.11 36.61
N SER A 266 20.48 -16.44 36.09
CA SER A 266 20.65 -17.64 35.25
C SER A 266 20.29 -18.90 36.02
N ASP A 267 20.06 -20.01 35.33
CA ASP A 267 19.53 -21.28 35.90
C ASP A 267 20.26 -21.75 37.17
N ASN A 268 21.58 -21.66 37.17
CA ASN A 268 22.41 -22.11 38.26
C ASN A 268 22.85 -20.98 39.19
N SER A 269 22.24 -19.79 39.10
CA SER A 269 22.69 -18.62 39.86
C SER A 269 22.36 -18.67 41.36
N LYS A 270 23.13 -17.94 42.16
CA LYS A 270 22.99 -17.95 43.62
C LYS A 270 21.67 -17.31 44.08
N GLU A 271 21.06 -16.46 43.31
CA GLU A 271 19.80 -15.83 43.61
C GLU A 271 18.69 -16.87 43.87
N TRP A 272 18.67 -17.91 43.10
CA TRP A 272 17.68 -19.01 43.25
C TRP A 272 17.80 -19.77 44.55
N THR A 273 18.97 -19.77 45.21
CA THR A 273 19.13 -20.48 46.49
C THR A 273 18.32 -19.82 47.63
N ILE A 274 17.97 -18.56 47.50
CA ILE A 274 17.24 -17.78 48.51
C ILE A 274 15.70 -17.80 48.23
N ILE A 275 15.31 -18.01 46.99
CA ILE A 275 13.90 -18.10 46.58
C ILE A 275 13.28 -19.39 47.07
N ASP A 276 12.10 -19.29 47.67
CA ASP A 276 11.39 -20.47 48.17
C ASP A 276 10.86 -21.39 47.05
N LYS A 277 10.46 -22.57 47.39
CA LYS A 277 10.04 -23.60 46.42
C LYS A 277 8.72 -23.23 45.73
N ALA A 278 7.80 -22.54 46.43
CA ALA A 278 6.52 -22.16 45.86
C ALA A 278 6.72 -21.06 44.79
N GLU A 279 7.58 -20.09 45.06
CA GLU A 279 7.90 -19.01 44.15
C GLU A 279 8.71 -19.54 42.93
N LYS A 280 9.64 -20.48 43.13
CA LYS A 280 10.31 -21.16 41.98
C LYS A 280 9.31 -21.87 41.10
N SER A 281 8.31 -22.54 41.68
CA SER A 281 7.27 -23.23 40.93
C SER A 281 6.38 -22.21 40.19
N ARG A 282 6.04 -21.08 40.80
CA ARG A 282 5.28 -19.99 40.15
C ARG A 282 6.04 -19.43 38.95
N LEU A 283 7.33 -19.21 39.11
CA LEU A 283 8.20 -18.72 38.06
C LEU A 283 8.60 -19.79 37.05
N GLN A 284 8.17 -21.05 37.26
CA GLN A 284 8.52 -22.19 36.41
C GLN A 284 10.05 -22.36 36.24
N HIS A 285 10.82 -22.03 37.30
CA HIS A 285 12.27 -22.12 37.23
C HIS A 285 12.68 -23.63 37.12
N GLN A 286 13.47 -23.93 36.12
CA GLN A 286 14.04 -25.23 35.85
C GLN A 286 15.53 -25.07 35.52
N ILE A 287 16.32 -26.07 35.87
CA ILE A 287 17.74 -26.12 35.50
C ILE A 287 17.86 -27.06 34.31
N LYS A 288 17.91 -26.53 33.11
CA LYS A 288 18.00 -27.29 31.85
C LYS A 288 18.82 -26.51 30.84
N GLU A 289 19.55 -27.21 30.00
CA GLU A 289 20.23 -26.60 28.83
C GLU A 289 19.26 -26.67 27.62
N ASP A 290 18.19 -25.90 27.64
CA ASP A 290 17.15 -25.87 26.59
C ASP A 290 17.01 -24.53 25.91
N GLY A 291 17.95 -23.61 26.21
CA GLY A 291 18.02 -22.26 25.69
C GLY A 291 17.12 -21.26 26.43
N GLU A 292 16.34 -21.67 27.44
CA GLU A 292 15.48 -20.80 28.22
C GLU A 292 16.11 -20.42 29.56
N PHE A 293 16.15 -19.15 29.87
CA PHE A 293 16.78 -18.61 31.08
C PHE A 293 16.06 -17.39 31.62
N TRP A 294 16.20 -17.14 32.91
CA TRP A 294 15.80 -15.90 33.55
C TRP A 294 16.95 -14.89 33.62
N MET A 295 16.64 -13.59 33.56
CA MET A 295 17.57 -12.53 33.87
C MET A 295 16.85 -11.34 34.52
N SER A 296 17.60 -10.48 35.21
CA SER A 296 17.04 -9.23 35.74
C SER A 296 16.67 -8.29 34.57
N PHE A 297 15.59 -7.50 34.75
CA PHE A 297 15.24 -6.47 33.77
C PHE A 297 16.36 -5.44 33.58
N ASP A 298 17.14 -5.15 34.64
CA ASP A 298 18.27 -4.24 34.55
C ASP A 298 19.39 -4.81 33.65
N ASP A 299 19.64 -6.13 33.72
CA ASP A 299 20.61 -6.77 32.84
C ASP A 299 20.04 -6.91 31.41
N PHE A 300 18.75 -7.12 31.24
CA PHE A 300 18.09 -7.05 29.95
C PHE A 300 18.31 -5.69 29.27
N MET A 301 18.04 -4.60 29.96
CA MET A 301 18.23 -3.22 29.45
C MET A 301 19.69 -2.89 29.08
N LYS A 302 20.66 -3.57 29.69
CA LYS A 302 22.11 -3.36 29.41
C LYS A 302 22.59 -4.17 28.20
N ASN A 303 22.04 -5.33 27.96
CA ASN A 303 22.57 -6.30 27.02
C ASN A 303 21.80 -6.35 25.69
N PHE A 304 20.49 -6.10 25.71
CA PHE A 304 19.66 -6.12 24.50
C PHE A 304 19.60 -4.73 23.84
N THR A 305 19.39 -4.71 22.54
CA THR A 305 19.33 -3.46 21.75
C THR A 305 17.90 -3.13 21.33
N LYS A 306 17.08 -4.14 21.08
CA LYS A 306 15.73 -3.99 20.55
C LYS A 306 14.71 -4.84 21.30
N LEU A 307 13.51 -4.31 21.41
CA LEU A 307 12.32 -5.01 21.88
C LEU A 307 11.20 -4.84 20.87
N GLU A 308 10.53 -5.91 20.55
CA GLU A 308 9.46 -6.00 19.56
C GLU A 308 8.23 -6.61 20.23
N ILE A 309 7.08 -5.91 20.18
CA ILE A 309 5.82 -6.36 20.75
C ILE A 309 4.79 -6.44 19.64
N CYS A 310 4.23 -7.62 19.40
CA CYS A 310 3.11 -7.81 18.48
C CYS A 310 1.81 -7.90 19.32
N ASN A 311 1.04 -6.82 19.28
CA ASN A 311 -0.25 -6.75 19.95
C ASN A 311 -1.31 -7.46 19.10
N LEU A 312 -2.11 -8.30 19.76
CA LEU A 312 -3.14 -9.05 19.07
C LEU A 312 -4.35 -8.16 18.76
N THR A 313 -4.94 -8.36 17.59
CA THR A 313 -6.22 -7.75 17.20
C THR A 313 -7.40 -8.59 17.70
N ALA A 314 -8.60 -8.03 17.73
CA ALA A 314 -9.81 -8.74 18.15
C ALA A 314 -10.05 -10.02 17.34
N ASP A 315 -9.78 -9.99 16.06
CA ASP A 315 -9.95 -11.12 15.13
C ASP A 315 -9.01 -12.29 15.43
N ALA A 316 -7.87 -12.01 16.08
CA ALA A 316 -6.89 -13.05 16.42
C ALA A 316 -7.38 -13.94 17.60
N LEU A 317 -8.18 -13.38 18.51
CA LEU A 317 -8.51 -14.03 19.79
C LEU A 317 -9.94 -14.54 19.91
N GLU A 318 -10.86 -14.20 19.00
CA GLU A 318 -12.30 -14.50 19.09
C GLU A 318 -12.88 -14.25 20.51
N SER A 319 -12.46 -13.15 21.13
CA SER A 319 -12.78 -12.86 22.52
C SER A 319 -13.72 -11.66 22.66
N ASP A 320 -14.95 -11.90 23.04
CA ASP A 320 -15.99 -10.91 23.32
C ASP A 320 -15.68 -9.97 24.54
N ARG A 321 -14.56 -10.19 25.24
CA ARG A 321 -14.22 -9.53 26.49
C ARG A 321 -13.17 -8.41 26.37
N LEU A 322 -12.48 -8.32 25.23
CA LEU A 322 -11.56 -7.22 24.98
C LEU A 322 -12.33 -6.08 24.32
N GLN A 323 -12.13 -4.85 24.81
CA GLN A 323 -12.60 -3.66 24.09
C GLN A 323 -12.05 -3.73 22.66
N THR A 324 -12.95 -3.96 21.72
CA THR A 324 -12.60 -4.15 20.31
C THR A 324 -12.28 -2.81 19.71
N TRP A 325 -11.01 -2.59 19.41
CA TRP A 325 -10.62 -1.43 18.59
C TRP A 325 -11.27 -1.55 17.21
N THR A 326 -11.84 -0.46 16.75
CA THR A 326 -12.32 -0.38 15.37
C THR A 326 -11.12 -0.32 14.45
N VAL A 327 -11.10 -1.18 13.43
CA VAL A 327 -10.01 -1.26 12.46
C VAL A 327 -10.52 -0.82 11.10
N SER A 328 -9.85 0.12 10.47
CA SER A 328 -10.00 0.40 9.05
C SER A 328 -8.74 -0.01 8.30
N VAL A 329 -8.95 -0.67 7.17
CA VAL A 329 -7.90 -1.26 6.35
C VAL A 329 -7.99 -0.68 4.95
N ASN A 330 -6.89 -0.12 4.46
CA ASN A 330 -6.80 0.45 3.12
C ASN A 330 -5.59 -0.15 2.39
N GLU A 331 -5.82 -0.64 1.19
CA GLU A 331 -4.74 -1.07 0.31
C GLU A 331 -4.28 0.11 -0.56
N GLY A 332 -2.99 0.15 -0.87
CA GLY A 332 -2.43 1.16 -1.74
C GLY A 332 -1.14 0.71 -2.41
N ARG A 333 -0.66 1.55 -3.32
CA ARG A 333 0.60 1.29 -4.02
C ARG A 333 1.34 2.58 -4.33
N TRP A 334 2.65 2.50 -4.24
CA TRP A 334 3.54 3.53 -4.77
C TRP A 334 3.94 3.13 -6.19
N VAL A 335 3.63 3.99 -7.15
CA VAL A 335 3.94 3.77 -8.57
C VAL A 335 4.95 4.80 -9.01
N ARG A 336 6.03 4.32 -9.60
CA ARG A 336 7.10 5.16 -10.10
C ARG A 336 6.58 6.15 -11.13
N GLY A 337 6.92 7.43 -10.92
CA GLY A 337 6.49 8.52 -11.78
C GLY A 337 5.03 8.95 -11.61
N CYS A 338 4.26 8.35 -10.68
CA CYS A 338 2.86 8.69 -10.44
C CYS A 338 2.58 8.96 -8.96
N SER A 339 2.65 7.95 -8.10
CA SER A 339 2.30 8.04 -6.68
C SER A 339 3.46 7.67 -5.73
N ALA A 340 4.67 7.44 -6.24
CA ALA A 340 5.87 7.20 -5.46
C ALA A 340 6.63 8.52 -5.21
N GLY A 341 6.02 9.42 -4.43
CA GLY A 341 6.52 10.78 -4.23
C GLY A 341 7.68 10.92 -3.26
N GLY A 342 8.01 9.89 -2.49
CA GLY A 342 9.02 9.97 -1.44
C GLY A 342 8.58 10.73 -0.19
N CYS A 343 9.47 10.96 0.77
CA CYS A 343 9.16 11.70 1.99
C CYS A 343 9.13 13.22 1.77
N ARG A 344 8.83 13.99 2.83
CA ARG A 344 8.72 15.45 2.77
C ARG A 344 9.99 16.19 2.33
N ASN A 345 11.15 15.52 2.37
CA ASN A 345 12.41 16.08 1.87
C ASN A 345 12.39 16.30 0.33
N PHE A 346 11.37 15.74 -0.35
CA PHE A 346 11.15 15.87 -1.79
C PHE A 346 9.85 16.64 -2.07
N PRO A 347 9.80 17.96 -1.82
CA PRO A 347 8.54 18.73 -1.86
C PRO A 347 7.88 18.76 -3.23
N ASP A 348 8.63 18.56 -4.30
CA ASP A 348 8.10 18.55 -5.67
C ASP A 348 7.23 17.32 -5.95
N THR A 349 7.49 16.21 -5.29
CA THR A 349 6.83 14.94 -5.53
C THR A 349 6.06 14.40 -4.32
N TYR A 350 6.37 14.84 -3.09
CA TYR A 350 5.75 14.34 -1.85
C TYR A 350 4.22 14.35 -1.90
N TRP A 351 3.60 15.40 -2.41
CA TRP A 351 2.16 15.57 -2.50
C TRP A 351 1.47 14.54 -3.39
N THR A 352 2.21 13.87 -4.28
CA THR A 352 1.67 12.86 -5.20
C THR A 352 1.45 11.49 -4.51
N ASN A 353 2.01 11.27 -3.32
CA ASN A 353 1.77 10.04 -2.57
C ASN A 353 0.27 9.79 -2.35
N PRO A 354 -0.15 8.53 -2.17
CA PRO A 354 -1.51 8.21 -1.77
C PRO A 354 -1.89 8.95 -0.49
N GLN A 355 -3.12 9.44 -0.42
CA GLN A 355 -3.64 10.25 0.69
C GLN A 355 -4.89 9.57 1.26
N TYR A 356 -4.94 9.39 2.57
CA TYR A 356 -6.05 8.72 3.26
C TYR A 356 -6.69 9.68 4.25
N ARG A 357 -7.97 10.00 4.05
CA ARG A 357 -8.75 10.79 5.02
C ARG A 357 -9.05 9.96 6.23
N LEU A 358 -8.78 10.50 7.40
CA LEU A 358 -9.12 9.93 8.70
C LEU A 358 -10.06 10.90 9.43
N LYS A 359 -11.26 10.42 9.77
CA LYS A 359 -12.22 11.16 10.60
C LYS A 359 -12.22 10.60 12.00
N LEU A 360 -11.82 11.40 12.95
CA LEU A 360 -11.93 11.15 14.38
C LEU A 360 -13.11 11.96 14.90
N LEU A 361 -14.23 11.28 15.20
CA LEU A 361 -15.51 11.94 15.46
C LEU A 361 -15.79 12.12 16.94
N GLU A 362 -15.30 11.21 17.77
CA GLU A 362 -15.61 11.13 19.20
C GLU A 362 -14.32 10.99 19.99
N GLU A 363 -14.26 11.65 21.15
CA GLU A 363 -13.18 11.51 22.12
C GLU A 363 -13.20 10.14 22.83
N ASP A 364 -12.07 9.73 23.38
CA ASP A 364 -11.95 8.48 24.13
C ASP A 364 -12.74 8.50 25.42
N ASP A 365 -13.14 7.33 25.92
CA ASP A 365 -13.83 7.16 27.21
C ASP A 365 -12.82 7.05 28.38
N ASP A 366 -11.71 7.81 28.38
CA ASP A 366 -10.75 7.77 29.49
C ASP A 366 -11.23 8.68 30.62
N PRO A 367 -11.69 8.09 31.78
CA PRO A 367 -12.17 8.87 32.88
C PRO A 367 -11.10 9.58 33.73
N ASP A 368 -9.83 9.23 33.49
CA ASP A 368 -8.71 9.65 34.35
C ASP A 368 -7.97 10.88 33.81
N ASP A 369 -8.22 11.30 32.56
CA ASP A 369 -7.69 12.53 32.00
C ASP A 369 -8.82 13.45 31.51
N ASN A 370 -8.70 14.75 31.75
CA ASN A 370 -9.64 15.77 31.28
C ASN A 370 -9.28 16.28 29.88
N GLU A 371 -8.58 15.48 29.05
CA GLU A 371 -8.14 15.85 27.71
C GLU A 371 -9.14 15.38 26.67
N VAL A 372 -9.57 16.30 25.80
CA VAL A 372 -10.44 16.00 24.64
C VAL A 372 -9.56 15.46 23.51
N VAL A 373 -9.27 14.18 23.52
CA VAL A 373 -8.41 13.52 22.54
C VAL A 373 -8.96 12.18 22.09
N CYS A 374 -8.57 11.77 20.89
CA CYS A 374 -8.80 10.45 20.34
C CYS A 374 -7.48 9.70 20.29
N SER A 375 -7.41 8.54 20.92
CA SER A 375 -6.27 7.63 20.82
C SER A 375 -6.47 6.70 19.65
N PHE A 376 -5.47 6.63 18.79
CA PHE A 376 -5.46 5.73 17.65
C PHE A 376 -4.04 5.27 17.31
N LEU A 377 -3.96 4.16 16.59
CA LEU A 377 -2.70 3.62 16.10
C LEU A 377 -2.76 3.53 14.59
N VAL A 378 -1.72 4.01 13.93
CA VAL A 378 -1.53 3.88 12.49
C VAL A 378 -0.41 2.88 12.24
N ALA A 379 -0.66 1.93 11.35
CA ALA A 379 0.31 0.92 10.94
C ALA A 379 0.39 0.87 9.41
N LEU A 380 1.57 1.12 8.89
CA LEU A 380 1.89 1.07 7.47
C LEU A 380 2.76 -0.15 7.19
N MET A 381 2.26 -1.10 6.42
CA MET A 381 2.95 -2.34 6.08
C MET A 381 3.19 -2.43 4.57
N GLN A 382 4.44 -2.66 4.16
CA GLN A 382 4.78 -2.93 2.75
C GLN A 382 4.54 -4.40 2.39
N LYS A 383 4.02 -4.64 1.17
CA LYS A 383 3.59 -5.97 0.71
C LYS A 383 4.67 -6.65 -0.14
N ASN A 384 4.76 -7.96 -0.04
CA ASN A 384 5.44 -8.90 -0.94
C ASN A 384 6.97 -8.73 -1.16
N ARG A 385 7.64 -7.80 -0.50
CA ARG A 385 9.07 -7.47 -0.74
C ARG A 385 10.04 -8.59 -0.40
N ARG A 386 9.70 -9.47 0.58
CA ARG A 386 10.60 -10.57 0.97
C ARG A 386 10.87 -11.56 -0.16
N LYS A 387 9.94 -11.76 -1.08
CA LYS A 387 10.13 -12.62 -2.26
C LYS A 387 11.28 -12.15 -3.17
N ASP A 388 11.52 -10.85 -3.21
CA ASP A 388 12.55 -10.25 -4.07
C ASP A 388 13.95 -10.27 -3.44
N ARG A 389 14.05 -10.75 -2.19
CA ARG A 389 15.33 -10.83 -1.46
C ARG A 389 16.36 -11.70 -2.16
N LYS A 390 15.92 -12.79 -2.79
CA LYS A 390 16.75 -13.64 -3.62
C LYS A 390 17.41 -12.89 -4.80
N ALA A 391 16.74 -11.87 -5.31
CA ALA A 391 17.28 -10.96 -6.33
C ALA A 391 18.10 -9.79 -5.75
N GLY A 392 18.41 -9.81 -4.45
CA GLY A 392 19.17 -8.76 -3.76
C GLY A 392 18.36 -7.54 -3.35
N ALA A 393 17.03 -7.56 -3.48
CA ALA A 393 16.18 -6.45 -3.08
C ALA A 393 15.96 -6.44 -1.55
N ASN A 394 16.06 -5.26 -0.95
CA ASN A 394 15.74 -5.02 0.46
C ASN A 394 14.31 -4.49 0.62
N LEU A 395 13.83 -4.49 1.87
CA LEU A 395 12.65 -3.72 2.24
C LEU A 395 12.88 -2.23 1.94
N PHE A 396 11.84 -1.52 1.58
CA PHE A 396 11.93 -0.06 1.47
C PHE A 396 11.99 0.58 2.86
N THR A 397 12.61 1.72 2.93
CA THR A 397 12.51 2.61 4.08
C THR A 397 11.19 3.34 3.97
N ILE A 398 10.24 3.04 4.85
CA ILE A 398 8.87 3.56 4.81
C ILE A 398 8.53 4.37 6.05
N GLY A 399 7.53 5.22 5.93
CA GLY A 399 6.99 6.02 7.01
C GLY A 399 5.72 6.74 6.57
N PHE A 400 5.14 7.52 7.47
CA PHE A 400 3.94 8.30 7.18
C PHE A 400 3.90 9.58 8.01
N ALA A 401 3.15 10.56 7.52
CA ALA A 401 2.85 11.80 8.22
C ALA A 401 1.34 12.04 8.27
N ILE A 402 0.88 12.76 9.29
CA ILE A 402 -0.50 13.10 9.55
C ILE A 402 -0.65 14.61 9.50
N TYR A 403 -1.58 15.11 8.70
CA TYR A 403 -1.89 16.52 8.60
C TYR A 403 -3.33 16.77 9.04
N GLU A 404 -3.56 17.84 9.76
CA GLU A 404 -4.90 18.32 10.06
C GLU A 404 -5.49 19.00 8.83
N VAL A 405 -6.72 18.66 8.48
CA VAL A 405 -7.41 19.26 7.35
C VAL A 405 -8.11 20.53 7.79
N PRO A 406 -7.93 21.68 7.13
CA PRO A 406 -8.65 22.91 7.42
C PRO A 406 -10.16 22.69 7.40
N LYS A 407 -10.89 23.34 8.33
CA LYS A 407 -12.34 23.16 8.49
C LYS A 407 -13.14 23.46 7.22
N GLU A 408 -12.65 24.37 6.39
CA GLU A 408 -13.25 24.73 5.11
C GLU A 408 -13.17 23.58 4.09
N MET A 409 -12.26 22.63 4.30
CA MET A 409 -12.05 21.46 3.44
C MET A 409 -12.61 20.17 4.04
N HIS A 410 -13.28 20.24 5.20
CA HIS A 410 -13.91 19.08 5.80
C HIS A 410 -15.00 18.51 4.88
N GLY A 411 -15.04 17.18 4.74
CA GLY A 411 -15.96 16.48 3.84
C GLY A 411 -15.58 16.56 2.35
N ASN A 412 -14.58 17.37 1.98
CA ASN A 412 -14.06 17.39 0.63
C ASN A 412 -13.05 16.24 0.43
N LYS A 413 -13.34 15.34 -0.50
CA LYS A 413 -12.50 14.18 -0.82
C LYS A 413 -11.40 14.47 -1.85
N GLN A 414 -11.16 15.72 -2.21
CA GLN A 414 -10.13 16.07 -3.16
C GLN A 414 -8.72 15.83 -2.62
N HIS A 415 -7.84 15.37 -3.50
CA HIS A 415 -6.43 15.20 -3.23
C HIS A 415 -5.77 16.55 -2.93
N LEU A 416 -5.09 16.66 -1.79
CA LEU A 416 -4.38 17.87 -1.40
C LEU A 416 -3.19 18.08 -2.30
N GLN A 417 -3.03 19.31 -2.80
CA GLN A 417 -2.02 19.69 -3.78
C GLN A 417 -0.71 20.14 -3.10
N LYS A 418 0.34 20.34 -3.91
CA LYS A 418 1.68 20.72 -3.48
C LYS A 418 1.69 21.88 -2.48
N ASP A 419 0.93 22.94 -2.77
CA ASP A 419 0.89 24.16 -1.95
C ASP A 419 0.42 23.87 -0.51
N PHE A 420 -0.54 22.95 -0.34
CA PHE A 420 -0.96 22.56 1.01
C PHE A 420 0.24 22.08 1.84
N PHE A 421 1.06 21.18 1.32
CA PHE A 421 2.19 20.60 2.05
C PHE A 421 3.38 21.54 2.22
N LEU A 422 3.51 22.54 1.34
CA LEU A 422 4.53 23.58 1.47
C LEU A 422 4.23 24.53 2.63
N TYR A 423 2.95 24.88 2.82
CA TYR A 423 2.55 25.89 3.80
C TYR A 423 2.01 25.32 5.12
N ASN A 424 1.76 24.01 5.21
CA ASN A 424 1.26 23.39 6.42
C ASN A 424 2.29 22.38 6.98
N ALA A 425 2.57 22.49 8.27
CA ALA A 425 3.33 21.48 8.98
C ALA A 425 2.47 20.22 9.20
N SER A 426 3.11 19.05 9.29
CA SER A 426 2.43 17.86 9.76
C SER A 426 2.00 18.04 11.21
N LYS A 427 0.78 17.60 11.54
CA LYS A 427 0.27 17.62 12.91
C LYS A 427 1.04 16.63 13.78
N ASP A 428 1.30 15.46 13.19
CA ASP A 428 2.12 14.40 13.78
C ASP A 428 2.67 13.49 12.66
N ARG A 429 3.55 12.56 13.01
CA ARG A 429 4.18 11.63 12.05
C ARG A 429 4.80 10.44 12.77
N CYS A 430 5.17 9.39 12.03
CA CYS A 430 6.00 8.33 12.60
C CYS A 430 7.35 8.89 13.09
N LYS A 431 7.89 8.31 14.16
CA LYS A 431 9.16 8.77 14.78
C LYS A 431 10.33 8.79 13.83
N SER A 432 10.37 7.81 12.92
CA SER A 432 11.43 7.68 11.92
C SER A 432 10.95 6.89 10.71
N TYR A 433 11.50 7.21 9.56
CA TYR A 433 11.45 6.33 8.40
C TYR A 433 12.43 5.19 8.61
N ILE A 434 11.97 3.96 8.50
CA ILE A 434 12.76 2.78 8.81
C ILE A 434 12.54 1.67 7.77
N ASN A 435 13.60 0.89 7.54
CA ASN A 435 13.59 -0.28 6.65
C ASN A 435 13.02 -1.50 7.40
N MET A 436 11.72 -1.48 7.66
CA MET A 436 10.97 -2.57 8.28
C MET A 436 9.74 -2.93 7.42
N ARG A 437 9.21 -4.13 7.63
CA ARG A 437 7.98 -4.54 6.96
C ARG A 437 6.80 -3.66 7.36
N GLU A 438 6.63 -3.39 8.64
CA GLU A 438 5.61 -2.51 9.18
C GLU A 438 6.23 -1.38 10.02
N VAL A 439 5.67 -0.18 9.88
CA VAL A 439 5.95 0.97 10.75
C VAL A 439 4.64 1.39 11.39
N SER A 440 4.57 1.29 12.70
CA SER A 440 3.39 1.63 13.47
C SER A 440 3.69 2.68 14.53
N GLN A 441 2.69 3.49 14.87
CA GLN A 441 2.78 4.44 15.98
C GLN A 441 1.41 4.79 16.53
N ARG A 442 1.36 4.99 17.88
CA ARG A 442 0.20 5.52 18.58
C ARG A 442 0.20 7.03 18.58
N PHE A 443 -0.98 7.59 18.43
CA PHE A 443 -1.24 9.02 18.43
C PHE A 443 -2.39 9.37 19.38
N ARG A 444 -2.37 10.61 19.87
CA ARG A 444 -3.45 11.24 20.65
C ARG A 444 -3.71 12.60 20.03
N LEU A 445 -4.77 12.73 19.27
CA LEU A 445 -5.12 13.96 18.56
C LEU A 445 -6.57 14.36 18.88
N PRO A 446 -6.90 15.67 18.86
CA PRO A 446 -8.27 16.14 19.01
C PRO A 446 -9.22 15.56 17.96
N PRO A 447 -10.53 15.45 18.26
CA PRO A 447 -11.53 15.13 17.24
C PRO A 447 -11.49 16.13 16.08
N SER A 448 -11.20 15.65 14.87
CA SER A 448 -11.12 16.45 13.63
C SER A 448 -11.02 15.55 12.39
N GLU A 449 -10.92 16.16 11.22
CA GLU A 449 -10.52 15.45 10.00
C GLU A 449 -9.01 15.61 9.75
N TYR A 450 -8.38 14.48 9.49
CA TYR A 450 -6.95 14.38 9.20
C TYR A 450 -6.73 13.74 7.84
N VAL A 451 -5.51 13.85 7.32
CA VAL A 451 -5.04 13.09 6.18
C VAL A 451 -3.73 12.40 6.53
N ILE A 452 -3.65 11.11 6.26
CA ILE A 452 -2.45 10.29 6.43
C ILE A 452 -1.78 10.14 5.07
N ILE A 453 -0.47 10.39 5.02
CA ILE A 453 0.35 10.28 3.81
C ILE A 453 1.38 9.18 4.01
N PRO A 454 1.09 7.93 3.59
CA PRO A 454 2.09 6.87 3.57
C PRO A 454 3.09 7.11 2.43
N SER A 455 4.37 6.98 2.71
CA SER A 455 5.41 7.17 1.70
C SER A 455 6.65 6.31 1.94
N THR A 456 7.41 6.08 0.88
CA THR A 456 8.80 5.65 0.99
C THR A 456 9.68 6.85 1.32
N TYR A 457 10.88 6.64 1.85
CA TYR A 457 11.81 7.74 2.10
C TYR A 457 12.27 8.38 0.80
N GLU A 458 12.83 7.60 -0.12
CA GLU A 458 13.23 8.07 -1.44
C GLU A 458 12.03 8.04 -2.41
N PRO A 459 11.92 9.00 -3.33
CA PRO A 459 10.93 8.95 -4.39
C PRO A 459 11.22 7.81 -5.39
N HIS A 460 10.25 7.52 -6.25
CA HIS A 460 10.35 6.52 -7.32
C HIS A 460 10.54 5.07 -6.87
N GLN A 461 10.30 4.77 -5.59
CA GLN A 461 10.29 3.42 -5.05
C GLN A 461 8.93 2.78 -5.31
N GLU A 462 8.91 1.75 -6.16
CA GLU A 462 7.67 1.09 -6.58
C GLU A 462 7.33 -0.09 -5.68
N GLY A 463 6.13 -0.10 -5.10
CA GLY A 463 5.70 -1.16 -4.19
C GLY A 463 4.26 -1.03 -3.74
N GLU A 464 3.73 -2.11 -3.20
CA GLU A 464 2.39 -2.19 -2.63
C GLU A 464 2.45 -2.08 -1.09
N PHE A 465 1.40 -1.54 -0.50
CA PHE A 465 1.29 -1.43 0.96
C PHE A 465 -0.15 -1.62 1.43
N ILE A 466 -0.28 -1.82 2.73
CA ILE A 466 -1.54 -1.78 3.46
C ILE A 466 -1.40 -0.75 4.58
N LEU A 467 -2.38 0.13 4.71
CA LEU A 467 -2.50 1.10 5.79
C LEU A 467 -3.64 0.68 6.71
N ARG A 468 -3.31 0.39 7.97
CA ARG A 468 -4.26 0.01 9.00
C ARG A 468 -4.38 1.15 10.02
N VAL A 469 -5.61 1.51 10.39
CA VAL A 469 -5.87 2.49 11.45
C VAL A 469 -6.77 1.84 12.50
N PHE A 470 -6.29 1.83 13.73
CA PHE A 470 -6.97 1.25 14.89
C PHE A 470 -7.35 2.37 15.84
N SER A 471 -8.58 2.42 16.33
CA SER A 471 -9.03 3.39 17.33
C SER A 471 -10.06 2.77 18.29
N GLU A 472 -10.18 3.33 19.48
CA GLU A 472 -11.16 2.88 20.47
C GLU A 472 -12.60 3.18 20.02
N LYS A 473 -12.80 4.33 19.41
CA LYS A 473 -14.09 4.74 18.83
C LYS A 473 -14.12 4.53 17.34
N ARG A 474 -15.31 4.57 16.76
CA ARG A 474 -15.49 4.41 15.32
C ARG A 474 -14.70 5.47 14.56
N ASN A 475 -13.79 5.02 13.73
CA ASN A 475 -13.12 5.85 12.75
C ASN A 475 -13.61 5.52 11.33
N VAL A 476 -13.41 6.45 10.40
CA VAL A 476 -13.58 6.22 8.95
C VAL A 476 -12.28 6.64 8.30
N SER A 477 -11.56 5.67 7.76
CA SER A 477 -10.37 5.92 6.93
C SER A 477 -10.65 5.46 5.50
N GLU A 478 -10.53 6.36 4.56
CA GLU A 478 -10.79 6.11 3.14
C GLU A 478 -9.75 6.83 2.27
N GLU A 479 -9.35 6.23 1.16
CA GLU A 479 -8.51 6.90 0.19
C GLU A 479 -9.23 8.14 -0.35
N VAL A 480 -8.50 9.22 -0.54
CA VAL A 480 -9.04 10.45 -1.09
C VAL A 480 -9.44 10.20 -2.54
N GLU A 481 -10.75 10.23 -2.79
CA GLU A 481 -11.31 10.13 -4.12
C GLU A 481 -11.42 11.50 -4.76
N ASN A 482 -10.97 11.62 -5.99
CA ASN A 482 -11.23 12.80 -6.80
C ASN A 482 -12.61 12.68 -7.45
N LYS A 483 -13.52 13.61 -7.17
CA LYS A 483 -14.78 13.70 -7.92
C LYS A 483 -14.45 14.00 -9.38
N ILE A 484 -15.00 13.19 -10.26
CA ILE A 484 -14.89 13.39 -11.70
C ILE A 484 -15.80 14.55 -12.08
N ALA A 485 -15.22 15.70 -12.49
CA ALA A 485 -15.96 16.80 -13.06
C ALA A 485 -15.78 16.78 -14.58
N ILE A 486 -16.88 16.75 -15.30
CA ILE A 486 -16.89 16.81 -16.77
C ILE A 486 -17.44 18.15 -17.18
N ASP A 487 -16.77 18.80 -18.13
CA ASP A 487 -17.33 19.94 -18.87
C ASP A 487 -18.60 19.47 -19.59
N ARG A 488 -19.78 19.85 -19.05
CA ARG A 488 -21.04 19.56 -19.73
C ARG A 488 -21.07 20.43 -20.99
N PRO A 489 -21.14 19.84 -22.18
CA PRO A 489 -21.37 20.64 -23.38
C PRO A 489 -22.66 21.45 -23.17
N SER A 490 -22.60 22.75 -23.47
CA SER A 490 -23.74 23.66 -23.31
C SER A 490 -24.98 23.03 -23.95
N LYS A 491 -26.12 23.09 -23.24
CA LYS A 491 -27.42 22.50 -23.62
C LYS A 491 -27.94 22.98 -25.00
N LYS A 492 -27.27 22.62 -26.08
CA LYS A 492 -27.83 22.77 -27.44
C LYS A 492 -27.62 21.47 -28.19
N LYS A 493 -28.69 20.70 -28.26
CA LYS A 493 -28.94 19.40 -28.91
C LYS A 493 -28.64 18.17 -28.05
N LYS A 494 -29.68 17.42 -27.73
CA LYS A 494 -29.57 16.06 -27.22
C LYS A 494 -28.75 15.25 -28.22
N PRO A 495 -27.73 14.49 -27.78
CA PRO A 495 -27.08 13.53 -28.67
C PRO A 495 -28.10 12.53 -29.16
N LYS A 496 -28.11 12.25 -30.45
CA LYS A 496 -28.87 11.10 -31.00
C LYS A 496 -28.26 9.85 -30.39
N PRO A 497 -29.07 8.85 -29.99
CA PRO A 497 -28.53 7.61 -29.49
C PRO A 497 -27.63 6.98 -30.56
N ILE A 498 -26.49 6.47 -30.16
CA ILE A 498 -25.58 5.69 -31.01
C ILE A 498 -26.33 4.42 -31.38
N ILE A 499 -26.80 4.33 -32.63
CA ILE A 499 -27.49 3.14 -33.16
C ILE A 499 -26.37 2.19 -33.61
N PHE A 500 -26.10 1.17 -32.83
CA PHE A 500 -25.31 0.04 -33.28
C PHE A 500 -26.13 -0.74 -34.29
N VAL A 501 -25.67 -0.82 -35.53
CA VAL A 501 -26.29 -1.64 -36.58
C VAL A 501 -26.06 -3.10 -36.23
N SER A 502 -27.07 -3.77 -35.69
CA SER A 502 -27.08 -5.23 -35.66
C SER A 502 -27.60 -5.73 -36.98
N ASP A 503 -26.83 -6.56 -37.67
CA ASP A 503 -27.28 -7.32 -38.84
C ASP A 503 -28.58 -8.08 -38.50
N ARG A 504 -29.68 -7.65 -39.13
CA ARG A 504 -30.95 -8.37 -39.09
C ARG A 504 -30.87 -9.54 -40.06
N ALA A 505 -30.78 -10.74 -39.51
CA ALA A 505 -31.30 -11.91 -40.18
C ALA A 505 -32.82 -11.97 -40.01
N ASN A 506 -33.51 -12.06 -41.11
CA ASN A 506 -34.96 -12.14 -41.26
C ASN A 506 -35.68 -13.07 -40.27
N SER A 507 -36.74 -12.58 -39.61
CA SER A 507 -37.98 -13.38 -39.44
C SER A 507 -39.18 -12.45 -39.22
N ASN A 508 -40.10 -12.51 -40.21
CA ASN A 508 -41.45 -11.94 -40.14
C ASN A 508 -42.20 -12.49 -38.94
N LYS A 509 -42.79 -11.61 -38.15
CA LYS A 509 -44.10 -11.83 -37.51
C LYS A 509 -44.74 -10.48 -37.19
N GLU A 510 -45.89 -10.26 -37.82
CA GLU A 510 -46.86 -9.23 -37.52
C GLU A 510 -47.34 -9.34 -36.07
N LEU A 511 -47.42 -8.21 -35.36
CA LEU A 511 -48.33 -8.06 -34.22
C LEU A 511 -48.90 -6.64 -34.19
N SER A 512 -50.21 -6.64 -34.06
CA SER A 512 -51.22 -5.61 -34.16
C SER A 512 -51.06 -4.39 -33.27
N VAL A 513 -51.54 -3.28 -33.79
CA VAL A 513 -51.82 -1.99 -33.18
C VAL A 513 -52.91 -2.13 -32.12
N ASP A 514 -52.70 -1.63 -30.93
CA ASP A 514 -53.80 -1.27 -30.03
C ASP A 514 -53.62 0.17 -29.51
N GLU A 515 -54.75 0.81 -29.42
CA GLU A 515 -55.07 2.23 -29.29
C GLU A 515 -54.44 2.93 -28.08
N VAL A 516 -53.91 4.12 -28.32
CA VAL A 516 -53.60 5.12 -27.28
C VAL A 516 -54.59 6.29 -27.41
N SER A 517 -55.22 6.60 -26.30
CA SER A 517 -56.37 7.50 -26.14
C SER A 517 -56.12 8.97 -26.51
N ASP A 518 -57.21 9.61 -26.97
CA ASP A 518 -57.33 10.94 -27.59
C ASP A 518 -57.03 12.17 -26.68
N GLU A 519 -56.47 12.07 -25.51
CA GLU A 519 -56.26 13.23 -24.61
C GLU A 519 -54.92 13.94 -24.72
N GLU A 520 -53.90 13.32 -25.33
CA GLU A 520 -52.58 13.98 -25.50
C GLU A 520 -52.42 14.83 -26.77
N LYS A 521 -53.37 14.75 -27.70
CA LYS A 521 -53.31 15.51 -28.96
C LYS A 521 -53.74 16.97 -28.87
N LYS A 522 -54.30 17.42 -27.74
CA LYS A 522 -54.75 18.82 -27.56
C LYS A 522 -53.76 19.78 -26.90
N LYS A 523 -52.64 19.30 -26.39
CA LYS A 523 -51.61 20.19 -25.77
C LYS A 523 -50.43 20.51 -26.68
N GLN A 524 -50.29 19.85 -27.83
CA GLN A 524 -49.20 20.16 -28.78
C GLN A 524 -49.57 21.08 -29.94
N GLY A 525 -50.85 21.54 -30.02
CA GLY A 525 -51.38 22.41 -31.07
C GLY A 525 -51.32 23.92 -30.74
N ALA A 526 -50.94 24.32 -29.53
CA ALA A 526 -50.96 25.74 -29.12
C ALA A 526 -49.58 26.44 -29.12
N GLU A 527 -48.49 25.71 -29.23
CA GLU A 527 -47.14 26.31 -29.26
C GLU A 527 -46.54 26.45 -30.67
N GLN A 528 -47.24 26.09 -31.74
CA GLN A 528 -46.77 26.20 -33.13
C GLN A 528 -47.33 27.40 -33.89
N LYS A 529 -48.08 28.33 -33.25
CA LYS A 529 -48.65 29.48 -33.94
C LYS A 529 -48.00 30.84 -33.58
N GLU A 530 -47.00 30.94 -32.71
CA GLU A 530 -46.33 32.21 -32.39
C GLU A 530 -44.89 32.37 -32.91
N ASN A 531 -44.38 31.47 -33.74
CA ASN A 531 -43.02 31.54 -34.29
C ASN A 531 -42.94 31.56 -35.82
N LYS A 532 -43.90 32.19 -36.49
CA LYS A 532 -43.90 32.27 -37.96
C LYS A 532 -43.73 33.68 -38.54
N ASP A 533 -43.40 34.66 -37.73
CA ASP A 533 -43.13 36.02 -38.28
C ASP A 533 -41.91 36.66 -37.62
N LYS A 534 -40.72 36.09 -37.80
CA LYS A 534 -39.42 36.79 -37.72
C LYS A 534 -38.30 35.94 -38.31
N THR A 535 -38.37 35.59 -39.56
CA THR A 535 -37.21 35.10 -40.34
C THR A 535 -37.23 35.81 -41.69
N SER A 536 -36.76 37.03 -41.66
CA SER A 536 -36.19 37.69 -42.84
C SER A 536 -34.98 38.46 -42.43
N GLY A 537 -33.81 37.99 -42.83
CA GLY A 537 -32.61 38.77 -42.95
C GLY A 537 -31.61 38.73 -41.77
N ASN A 538 -30.86 37.65 -41.67
CA ASN A 538 -29.44 37.74 -41.34
C ASN A 538 -28.72 36.60 -42.09
N SER A 539 -28.21 36.88 -43.24
CA SER A 539 -27.17 36.09 -43.88
C SER A 539 -25.92 36.32 -42.98
N ASP A 540 -25.62 35.33 -42.10
CA ASP A 540 -24.38 35.29 -41.37
C ASP A 540 -23.26 35.36 -42.41
N LYS A 541 -22.59 36.55 -42.46
CA LYS A 541 -21.34 36.69 -43.19
C LYS A 541 -20.34 35.79 -42.47
N GLU A 542 -20.08 34.63 -43.07
CA GLU A 542 -19.00 33.74 -42.67
C GLU A 542 -17.74 34.58 -42.48
N THR A 543 -17.11 34.45 -41.31
CA THR A 543 -15.90 35.22 -41.01
C THR A 543 -14.77 34.79 -41.95
N GLU A 544 -13.79 35.67 -42.19
CA GLU A 544 -12.62 35.32 -43.03
C GLU A 544 -11.85 34.11 -42.45
N GLU A 545 -11.88 33.93 -41.15
CA GLU A 545 -11.30 32.74 -40.47
C GLU A 545 -12.07 31.46 -40.79
N GLU A 546 -13.42 31.51 -40.81
CA GLU A 546 -14.26 30.34 -41.14
C GLU A 546 -14.11 29.96 -42.62
N LYS A 547 -14.01 30.93 -43.52
CA LYS A 547 -13.73 30.67 -44.94
C LYS A 547 -12.35 30.05 -45.13
N HIS A 548 -11.34 30.56 -44.42
CA HIS A 548 -9.99 30.02 -44.49
C HIS A 548 -9.94 28.58 -43.97
N PHE A 549 -10.61 28.31 -42.85
CA PHE A 549 -10.72 26.95 -42.29
C PHE A 549 -11.45 25.99 -43.24
N ARG A 550 -12.53 26.42 -43.85
CA ARG A 550 -13.26 25.60 -44.84
C ARG A 550 -12.40 25.27 -46.06
N ASN A 551 -11.62 26.25 -46.57
CA ASN A 551 -10.70 25.99 -47.68
C ASN A 551 -9.62 24.97 -47.33
N ILE A 552 -9.08 25.07 -46.13
CA ILE A 552 -8.12 24.04 -45.63
C ILE A 552 -8.78 22.69 -45.52
N PHE A 553 -9.99 22.62 -44.95
CA PHE A 553 -10.75 21.40 -44.84
C PHE A 553 -11.00 20.77 -46.22
N GLN A 554 -11.43 21.54 -47.22
CA GLN A 554 -11.67 21.07 -48.58
C GLN A 554 -10.41 20.51 -49.25
N GLN A 555 -9.25 21.13 -48.96
CA GLN A 555 -7.97 20.62 -49.46
C GLN A 555 -7.55 19.29 -48.86
N ILE A 556 -8.05 18.95 -47.66
CA ILE A 556 -7.79 17.72 -46.97
C ILE A 556 -8.80 16.66 -47.36
N ALA A 557 -10.10 16.98 -47.31
CA ALA A 557 -11.22 16.11 -47.48
C ALA A 557 -11.53 15.79 -48.98
N GLY A 558 -10.94 16.57 -49.89
CA GLY A 558 -11.22 16.39 -51.33
C GLY A 558 -12.67 16.72 -51.73
N ASP A 559 -13.17 16.02 -52.76
CA ASP A 559 -14.48 16.26 -53.35
C ASP A 559 -15.64 15.69 -52.52
N ASP A 560 -15.40 14.69 -51.66
CA ASP A 560 -16.41 14.07 -50.79
C ASP A 560 -16.73 14.88 -49.55
N MET A 561 -15.93 15.90 -49.24
CA MET A 561 -16.10 16.80 -48.08
C MET A 561 -16.17 16.06 -46.73
N GLU A 562 -15.49 14.92 -46.64
CA GLU A 562 -15.37 14.11 -45.42
C GLU A 562 -13.92 13.66 -45.21
N ILE A 563 -13.45 13.65 -43.97
CA ILE A 563 -12.07 13.26 -43.60
C ILE A 563 -12.06 11.81 -43.10
N SER A 564 -11.34 10.94 -43.75
CA SER A 564 -11.04 9.56 -43.33
C SER A 564 -9.95 9.52 -42.27
N ALA A 565 -9.75 8.35 -41.64
CA ALA A 565 -8.70 8.15 -40.64
C ALA A 565 -7.28 8.36 -41.19
N ASP A 566 -7.03 7.96 -42.44
CA ASP A 566 -5.73 8.10 -43.09
C ASP A 566 -5.42 9.56 -43.44
N GLU A 567 -6.41 10.32 -43.87
CA GLU A 567 -6.30 11.77 -44.13
C GLU A 567 -6.09 12.54 -42.83
N LEU A 568 -6.85 12.19 -41.76
CA LEU A 568 -6.66 12.76 -40.44
C LEU A 568 -5.25 12.52 -39.90
N GLN A 569 -4.74 11.28 -40.06
CA GLN A 569 -3.38 10.94 -39.66
C GLN A 569 -2.34 11.81 -40.39
N SER A 570 -2.50 11.95 -41.71
CA SER A 570 -1.59 12.77 -42.52
C SER A 570 -1.57 14.23 -42.09
N VAL A 571 -2.74 14.80 -41.78
CA VAL A 571 -2.87 16.19 -41.34
C VAL A 571 -2.27 16.41 -39.96
N LEU A 572 -2.59 15.54 -38.99
CA LEU A 572 -2.08 15.67 -37.62
C LEU A 572 -0.56 15.52 -37.59
N ASN A 573 0.01 14.54 -38.28
CA ASN A 573 1.46 14.35 -38.32
C ASN A 573 2.20 15.53 -38.97
N ARG A 574 1.67 16.07 -40.07
CA ARG A 574 2.21 17.30 -40.69
C ARG A 574 2.09 18.52 -39.78
N ALA A 575 1.02 18.59 -38.95
CA ALA A 575 0.84 19.69 -38.02
C ALA A 575 1.87 19.64 -36.88
N VAL A 576 2.14 18.44 -36.34
CA VAL A 576 3.11 18.24 -35.26
C VAL A 576 4.54 18.47 -35.76
N GLU A 577 4.91 18.02 -36.95
CA GLU A 577 6.23 18.26 -37.56
C GLU A 577 6.61 19.75 -37.63
N LYS A 578 5.62 20.63 -37.76
CA LYS A 578 5.85 22.08 -37.77
C LYS A 578 6.18 22.67 -36.40
N HIS A 579 5.89 21.92 -35.31
CA HIS A 579 6.09 22.38 -33.93
C HIS A 579 7.31 21.68 -33.30
N LYS A 580 8.49 22.27 -33.49
CA LYS A 580 9.78 21.76 -32.98
C LYS A 580 9.84 21.58 -31.46
N ASN A 581 8.92 22.21 -30.73
CA ASN A 581 8.83 22.15 -29.28
C ASN A 581 7.99 20.99 -28.76
N LEU A 582 7.43 20.17 -29.64
CA LEU A 582 6.63 18.99 -29.29
C LEU A 582 7.39 17.74 -29.74
N LYS A 583 7.67 16.83 -28.80
CA LYS A 583 8.11 15.50 -29.16
C LYS A 583 6.90 14.61 -29.43
N SER A 584 6.95 13.88 -30.50
CA SER A 584 5.89 12.95 -30.92
C SER A 584 6.52 11.88 -31.80
N GLU A 585 6.09 10.63 -31.59
CA GLU A 585 6.39 9.51 -32.48
C GLU A 585 5.45 9.49 -33.69
N GLY A 586 4.42 10.34 -33.67
CA GLY A 586 3.39 10.48 -34.68
C GLY A 586 2.09 9.76 -34.31
N PHE A 587 1.00 10.34 -34.72
CA PHE A 587 -0.33 9.74 -34.52
C PHE A 587 -0.48 8.45 -35.35
N THR A 588 -0.91 7.38 -34.70
CA THR A 588 -1.21 6.11 -35.36
C THR A 588 -2.60 6.15 -36.02
N LEU A 589 -2.82 5.25 -37.00
CA LEU A 589 -4.13 5.12 -37.62
C LEU A 589 -5.22 4.75 -36.60
N GLU A 590 -4.89 3.92 -35.61
CA GLU A 590 -5.80 3.55 -34.53
C GLU A 590 -6.17 4.74 -33.66
N SER A 591 -5.22 5.62 -33.33
CA SER A 591 -5.47 6.86 -32.62
C SER A 591 -6.42 7.77 -33.40
N CYS A 592 -6.24 7.87 -34.72
CA CYS A 592 -7.12 8.66 -35.58
C CYS A 592 -8.53 8.08 -35.68
N ARG A 593 -8.67 6.75 -35.72
CA ARG A 593 -9.97 6.07 -35.65
C ARG A 593 -10.69 6.36 -34.32
N SER A 594 -9.97 6.34 -33.20
CA SER A 594 -10.55 6.72 -31.90
C SER A 594 -10.98 8.19 -31.85
N MET A 595 -10.24 9.10 -32.50
CA MET A 595 -10.63 10.50 -32.61
C MET A 595 -11.90 10.68 -33.45
N ILE A 596 -12.00 9.96 -34.57
CA ILE A 596 -13.22 9.94 -35.40
C ILE A 596 -14.38 9.40 -34.60
N ALA A 597 -14.24 8.24 -33.95
CA ALA A 597 -15.27 7.64 -33.13
C ALA A 597 -15.80 8.59 -32.03
N LEU A 598 -14.92 9.44 -31.46
CA LEU A 598 -15.30 10.44 -30.47
C LEU A 598 -16.16 11.56 -31.05
N MET A 599 -15.95 11.93 -32.32
CA MET A 599 -16.54 13.13 -32.97
C MET A 599 -17.64 12.80 -33.95
N ASP A 600 -17.62 11.61 -34.55
CA ASP A 600 -18.61 11.12 -35.54
C ASP A 600 -19.99 11.04 -34.88
N THR A 601 -20.87 11.95 -35.25
CA THR A 601 -22.22 12.07 -34.69
C THR A 601 -23.28 11.41 -35.53
N ASP A 602 -23.00 11.14 -36.81
CA ASP A 602 -23.90 10.53 -37.74
C ASP A 602 -23.61 9.05 -38.06
N GLY A 603 -22.48 8.54 -37.55
CA GLY A 603 -22.07 7.14 -37.63
C GLY A 603 -21.52 6.73 -39.01
N CYS A 604 -21.04 7.71 -39.81
CA CYS A 604 -20.50 7.44 -41.14
C CYS A 604 -19.04 6.92 -41.11
N GLY A 605 -18.34 6.99 -39.96
CA GLY A 605 -16.95 6.58 -39.80
C GLY A 605 -15.93 7.56 -40.38
N ARG A 606 -16.35 8.81 -40.67
CA ARG A 606 -15.56 9.92 -41.19
C ARG A 606 -15.92 11.21 -40.47
N LEU A 607 -15.18 12.27 -40.70
CA LEU A 607 -15.44 13.60 -40.11
C LEU A 607 -15.92 14.57 -41.18
N ASN A 608 -17.10 15.13 -41.00
CA ASN A 608 -17.55 16.28 -41.76
C ASN A 608 -16.91 17.57 -41.24
N LEU A 609 -17.12 18.72 -41.93
CA LEU A 609 -16.53 20.01 -41.58
C LEU A 609 -16.79 20.44 -40.14
N GLN A 610 -18.01 20.21 -39.61
CA GLN A 610 -18.36 20.62 -38.24
C GLN A 610 -17.69 19.76 -37.19
N GLU A 611 -17.65 18.45 -37.44
CA GLU A 611 -17.00 17.47 -36.55
C GLU A 611 -15.49 17.65 -36.52
N PHE A 612 -14.85 17.87 -37.69
CA PHE A 612 -13.43 18.17 -37.77
C PHE A 612 -13.09 19.50 -37.09
N GLN A 613 -13.93 20.54 -37.26
CA GLN A 613 -13.72 21.81 -36.57
C GLN A 613 -13.79 21.64 -35.04
N HIS A 614 -14.69 20.80 -34.55
CA HIS A 614 -14.81 20.51 -33.14
C HIS A 614 -13.58 19.76 -32.62
N LEU A 615 -13.15 18.70 -33.32
CA LEU A 615 -11.92 17.96 -32.99
C LEU A 615 -10.70 18.87 -32.95
N TRP A 616 -10.54 19.71 -33.99
CA TRP A 616 -9.39 20.62 -34.10
C TRP A 616 -9.34 21.63 -32.96
N LYS A 617 -10.49 22.17 -32.53
CA LYS A 617 -10.59 23.07 -31.37
C LYS A 617 -10.18 22.34 -30.09
N LYS A 618 -10.61 21.10 -29.90
CA LYS A 618 -10.21 20.27 -28.75
C LYS A 618 -8.73 19.99 -28.72
N ILE A 619 -8.13 19.57 -29.83
CA ILE A 619 -6.69 19.31 -29.93
C ILE A 619 -5.90 20.59 -29.61
N LYS A 620 -6.34 21.77 -30.11
CA LYS A 620 -5.70 23.04 -29.80
C LYS A 620 -5.81 23.43 -28.31
N GLN A 621 -6.93 23.11 -27.67
CA GLN A 621 -7.12 23.32 -26.24
C GLN A 621 -6.16 22.43 -25.44
N TRP A 622 -6.10 21.13 -25.75
CA TRP A 622 -5.21 20.18 -25.11
C TRP A 622 -3.72 20.49 -25.39
N GLN A 623 -3.39 20.98 -26.58
CA GLN A 623 -2.04 21.47 -26.87
C GLN A 623 -1.60 22.63 -25.96
N LYS A 624 -2.52 23.55 -25.65
CA LYS A 624 -2.24 24.64 -24.70
C LYS A 624 -1.98 24.11 -23.30
N ILE A 625 -2.73 23.10 -22.86
CA ILE A 625 -2.53 22.44 -21.57
C ILE A 625 -1.17 21.75 -21.56
N PHE A 626 -0.85 20.97 -22.61
CA PHE A 626 0.43 20.29 -22.73
C PHE A 626 1.61 21.27 -22.58
N LEU A 627 1.62 22.35 -23.39
CA LEU A 627 2.68 23.35 -23.35
C LEU A 627 2.78 24.13 -22.03
N ARG A 628 1.69 24.21 -21.26
CA ARG A 628 1.69 24.85 -19.94
C ARG A 628 2.39 23.97 -18.91
N TYR A 629 2.20 22.67 -18.98
CA TYR A 629 2.72 21.70 -18.02
C TYR A 629 4.05 21.08 -18.41
N ASP A 630 4.50 21.22 -19.65
CA ASP A 630 5.90 20.98 -20.08
C ASP A 630 6.79 22.11 -19.55
N THR A 631 7.03 22.09 -18.23
CA THR A 631 7.68 23.19 -17.52
C THR A 631 9.17 23.31 -17.81
N ASP A 632 9.81 22.18 -18.12
CA ASP A 632 11.22 22.10 -18.50
C ASP A 632 11.48 22.25 -20.01
N GLN A 633 10.42 22.47 -20.79
CA GLN A 633 10.45 22.60 -22.26
C GLN A 633 11.11 21.38 -22.94
N SER A 634 10.95 20.22 -22.33
CA SER A 634 11.50 18.96 -22.85
C SER A 634 10.79 18.47 -24.12
N GLY A 635 9.60 19.03 -24.42
CA GLY A 635 8.68 18.57 -25.47
C GLY A 635 7.90 17.31 -25.06
N THR A 636 7.98 16.91 -23.79
CA THR A 636 7.26 15.79 -23.19
C THR A 636 6.68 16.20 -21.84
N ILE A 637 5.63 15.52 -21.39
CA ILE A 637 5.10 15.68 -20.03
C ILE A 637 5.52 14.45 -19.22
N ASN A 638 6.12 14.66 -18.05
CA ASN A 638 6.32 13.58 -17.11
C ASN A 638 5.01 13.18 -16.43
N SER A 639 4.98 12.01 -15.81
CA SER A 639 3.75 11.47 -15.21
C SER A 639 3.22 12.29 -14.03
N TYR A 640 4.04 13.11 -13.37
CA TYR A 640 3.59 14.05 -12.35
C TYR A 640 2.91 15.29 -12.95
N GLU A 641 3.50 15.84 -14.01
CA GLU A 641 2.92 16.95 -14.77
C GLU A 641 1.61 16.53 -15.44
N MET A 642 1.50 15.26 -15.87
CA MET A 642 0.29 14.69 -16.45
C MET A 642 -0.90 14.75 -15.49
N ARG A 643 -0.69 14.55 -14.19
CA ARG A 643 -1.75 14.67 -13.19
C ARG A 643 -2.38 16.06 -13.20
N ASN A 644 -1.56 17.09 -13.23
CA ASN A 644 -2.02 18.48 -13.25
C ASN A 644 -2.69 18.83 -14.59
N ALA A 645 -2.16 18.33 -15.69
CA ALA A 645 -2.73 18.53 -17.02
C ALA A 645 -4.11 17.88 -17.15
N VAL A 646 -4.30 16.68 -16.64
CA VAL A 646 -5.58 15.95 -16.61
C VAL A 646 -6.60 16.70 -15.76
N ASN A 647 -6.20 17.20 -14.58
CA ASN A 647 -7.07 18.01 -13.72
C ASN A 647 -7.49 19.33 -14.38
N GLU A 648 -6.59 20.06 -15.06
CA GLU A 648 -6.94 21.29 -15.77
C GLU A 648 -7.89 21.04 -16.95
N ALA A 649 -7.78 19.89 -17.58
CA ALA A 649 -8.71 19.50 -18.63
C ALA A 649 -10.12 19.15 -18.12
N GLY A 650 -10.30 19.11 -16.78
CA GLY A 650 -11.58 18.84 -16.13
C GLY A 650 -11.79 17.37 -15.74
N PHE A 651 -10.77 16.52 -15.86
CA PHE A 651 -10.84 15.11 -15.45
C PHE A 651 -10.18 14.95 -14.07
N HIS A 652 -10.99 14.67 -13.05
CA HIS A 652 -10.48 14.36 -11.71
C HIS A 652 -10.48 12.86 -11.49
N LEU A 653 -9.30 12.26 -11.46
CA LEU A 653 -9.11 10.81 -11.42
C LEU A 653 -8.49 10.38 -10.08
N ASN A 654 -8.75 9.15 -9.67
CA ASN A 654 -8.08 8.54 -8.52
C ASN A 654 -6.68 8.02 -8.89
N ASN A 655 -5.87 7.67 -7.89
CA ASN A 655 -4.50 7.22 -8.09
C ASN A 655 -4.41 5.99 -8.99
N GLN A 656 -5.32 5.03 -8.87
CA GLN A 656 -5.33 3.82 -9.69
C GLN A 656 -5.48 4.14 -11.20
N LEU A 657 -6.30 5.13 -11.55
CA LEU A 657 -6.44 5.57 -12.94
C LEU A 657 -5.19 6.30 -13.45
N TYR A 658 -4.53 7.10 -12.61
CA TYR A 658 -3.23 7.68 -12.97
C TYR A 658 -2.15 6.63 -13.19
N ASP A 659 -2.15 5.55 -12.40
CA ASP A 659 -1.26 4.41 -12.60
C ASP A 659 -1.50 3.76 -13.97
N ILE A 660 -2.76 3.52 -14.33
CA ILE A 660 -3.13 2.95 -15.63
C ILE A 660 -2.71 3.88 -16.78
N ILE A 661 -2.92 5.20 -16.64
CA ILE A 661 -2.49 6.18 -17.64
C ILE A 661 -0.97 6.11 -17.83
N THR A 662 -0.23 6.11 -16.73
CA THR A 662 1.24 6.04 -16.77
C THR A 662 1.72 4.75 -17.44
N MET A 663 1.17 3.59 -17.03
CA MET A 663 1.54 2.29 -17.64
C MET A 663 1.20 2.21 -19.14
N ARG A 664 0.15 2.88 -19.60
CA ARG A 664 -0.33 2.79 -20.97
C ARG A 664 0.34 3.78 -21.93
N TYR A 665 0.61 5.00 -21.46
CA TYR A 665 1.00 6.12 -22.33
C TYR A 665 2.42 6.63 -22.09
N ALA A 666 3.05 6.33 -20.95
CA ALA A 666 4.41 6.77 -20.72
C ALA A 666 5.43 5.84 -21.38
N ASN A 667 6.51 6.42 -21.90
CA ASN A 667 7.64 5.69 -22.43
C ASN A 667 8.52 5.11 -21.30
N LYS A 668 9.59 4.37 -21.65
CA LYS A 668 10.53 3.76 -20.69
C LYS A 668 11.21 4.75 -19.72
N HIS A 669 11.18 6.03 -20.02
CA HIS A 669 11.71 7.11 -19.18
C HIS A 669 10.62 7.80 -18.34
N MET A 670 9.40 7.25 -18.32
CA MET A 670 8.23 7.78 -17.63
C MET A 670 7.76 9.15 -18.15
N ASN A 671 8.07 9.44 -19.42
CA ASN A 671 7.63 10.65 -20.12
C ASN A 671 6.54 10.31 -21.12
N ILE A 672 5.58 11.20 -21.28
CA ILE A 672 4.46 11.10 -22.21
C ILE A 672 4.69 12.14 -23.31
N ASP A 673 4.79 11.70 -24.51
CA ASP A 673 4.91 12.54 -25.70
C ASP A 673 3.56 13.12 -26.14
N PHE A 674 3.56 14.05 -27.05
CA PHE A 674 2.37 14.82 -27.40
C PHE A 674 1.25 13.96 -28.01
N ASP A 675 1.57 13.02 -28.89
CA ASP A 675 0.57 12.13 -29.49
C ASP A 675 -0.05 11.18 -28.46
N SER A 676 0.76 10.58 -27.59
CA SER A 676 0.29 9.76 -26.46
C SER A 676 -0.58 10.56 -25.50
N PHE A 677 -0.23 11.82 -25.22
CA PHE A 677 -1.03 12.73 -24.41
C PHE A 677 -2.41 12.97 -25.03
N ILE A 678 -2.47 13.34 -26.33
CA ILE A 678 -3.74 13.55 -27.04
C ILE A 678 -4.58 12.26 -27.06
N CYS A 679 -3.96 11.10 -27.31
CA CYS A 679 -4.65 9.82 -27.30
C CYS A 679 -5.28 9.50 -25.93
N CYS A 680 -4.56 9.80 -24.86
CA CYS A 680 -5.09 9.66 -23.49
C CYS A 680 -6.35 10.50 -23.29
N PHE A 681 -6.30 11.77 -23.71
CA PHE A 681 -7.41 12.71 -23.53
C PHE A 681 -8.63 12.35 -24.41
N VAL A 682 -8.40 11.93 -25.64
CA VAL A 682 -9.46 11.40 -26.52
C VAL A 682 -10.18 10.24 -25.85
N ARG A 683 -9.42 9.29 -25.30
CA ARG A 683 -9.98 8.11 -24.64
C ARG A 683 -10.72 8.47 -23.35
N LEU A 684 -10.16 9.32 -22.50
CA LEU A 684 -10.84 9.80 -21.28
C LEU A 684 -12.18 10.46 -21.65
N GLU A 685 -12.19 11.39 -22.58
CA GLU A 685 -13.41 12.09 -22.99
C GLU A 685 -14.44 11.11 -23.58
N GLY A 686 -13.99 10.16 -24.39
CA GLY A 686 -14.86 9.12 -24.96
C GLY A 686 -15.53 8.26 -23.88
N MET A 687 -14.74 7.79 -22.91
CA MET A 687 -15.26 6.97 -21.81
C MET A 687 -16.24 7.75 -20.92
N PHE A 688 -15.93 9.01 -20.62
CA PHE A 688 -16.84 9.86 -19.82
C PHE A 688 -18.14 10.18 -20.55
N ARG A 689 -18.09 10.47 -21.86
CA ARG A 689 -19.31 10.66 -22.67
C ARG A 689 -20.16 9.40 -22.69
N ALA A 690 -19.53 8.25 -22.86
CA ALA A 690 -20.23 6.97 -22.85
C ALA A 690 -20.87 6.69 -21.48
N PHE A 691 -20.12 6.90 -20.39
CA PHE A 691 -20.65 6.74 -19.03
C PHE A 691 -21.89 7.61 -18.82
N HIS A 692 -21.84 8.89 -19.16
CA HIS A 692 -23.01 9.78 -19.04
C HIS A 692 -24.20 9.40 -19.92
N ALA A 693 -23.94 8.77 -21.06
CA ALA A 693 -25.05 8.28 -21.90
C ALA A 693 -25.81 7.13 -21.23
N PHE A 694 -25.15 6.33 -20.41
CA PHE A 694 -25.74 5.21 -19.67
C PHE A 694 -26.22 5.63 -18.27
N ASP A 695 -25.61 6.61 -17.62
CA ASP A 695 -26.01 7.16 -16.32
C ASP A 695 -27.20 8.13 -16.50
N LYS A 696 -28.40 7.57 -16.56
CA LYS A 696 -29.62 8.34 -16.87
C LYS A 696 -30.17 9.12 -15.68
N ASP A 697 -29.97 8.60 -14.48
CA ASP A 697 -30.43 9.19 -13.21
C ASP A 697 -29.37 10.07 -12.54
N GLY A 698 -28.13 9.99 -12.99
CA GLY A 698 -27.03 10.85 -12.53
C GLY A 698 -26.52 10.45 -11.14
N ASP A 699 -26.73 9.19 -10.73
CA ASP A 699 -26.28 8.68 -9.43
C ASP A 699 -24.80 8.25 -9.43
N GLY A 700 -24.13 8.27 -10.60
CA GLY A 700 -22.72 7.87 -10.74
C GLY A 700 -22.53 6.35 -10.85
N ILE A 701 -23.60 5.57 -11.03
CA ILE A 701 -23.55 4.12 -11.18
C ILE A 701 -24.22 3.70 -12.49
N ILE A 702 -23.54 2.89 -13.29
CA ILE A 702 -24.14 2.28 -14.50
C ILE A 702 -24.18 0.77 -14.35
N LYS A 703 -25.28 0.16 -14.85
CA LYS A 703 -25.43 -1.29 -14.95
C LYS A 703 -25.38 -1.68 -16.42
N LEU A 704 -24.39 -2.48 -16.77
CA LEU A 704 -24.17 -2.94 -18.14
C LEU A 704 -24.27 -4.46 -18.22
N SER A 705 -24.85 -4.98 -19.29
CA SER A 705 -24.68 -6.39 -19.66
C SER A 705 -23.27 -6.63 -20.19
N VAL A 706 -22.83 -7.89 -20.23
CA VAL A 706 -21.51 -8.25 -20.78
C VAL A 706 -21.33 -7.75 -22.22
N LEU A 707 -22.39 -7.78 -23.03
CA LEU A 707 -22.33 -7.31 -24.43
C LEU A 707 -22.17 -5.79 -24.51
N GLU A 708 -22.90 -5.03 -23.69
CA GLU A 708 -22.77 -3.57 -23.61
C GLU A 708 -21.40 -3.17 -23.11
N TRP A 709 -20.87 -3.88 -22.09
CA TRP A 709 -19.51 -3.67 -21.61
C TRP A 709 -18.46 -3.93 -22.69
N LEU A 710 -18.57 -5.04 -23.42
CA LEU A 710 -17.67 -5.36 -24.52
C LEU A 710 -17.76 -4.31 -25.63
N GLN A 711 -18.95 -3.89 -26.03
CA GLN A 711 -19.16 -2.84 -27.02
C GLN A 711 -18.49 -1.54 -26.58
N LEU A 712 -18.69 -1.12 -25.32
CA LEU A 712 -18.09 0.08 -24.77
C LEU A 712 -16.56 0.02 -24.80
N THR A 713 -15.97 -1.09 -24.33
CA THR A 713 -14.53 -1.25 -24.21
C THR A 713 -13.82 -1.50 -25.54
N MET A 714 -14.47 -2.11 -26.50
CA MET A 714 -13.93 -2.31 -27.85
C MET A 714 -13.99 -1.05 -28.71
N TYR A 715 -14.95 -0.16 -28.43
CA TYR A 715 -15.10 1.09 -29.16
C TYR A 715 -14.25 2.23 -28.57
N ALA A 716 -13.87 2.18 -27.27
CA ALA A 716 -13.01 3.12 -26.59
C ALA A 716 -11.52 2.67 -26.74
#